data_ef3848daa3de2acc36dab1f341b7f1de
#
_entry.id   ef3848daa3de2acc36dab1f341b7f1de
#
_cell.length_a   1.000
_cell.length_b   1.000
_cell.length_c   1.000
_cell.angle_alpha   90.00
_cell.angle_beta   90.00
_cell.angle_gamma   90.00
#
_symmetry.space_group_name_H-M   'P 1'
#
loop_
_entity.id
_entity.type
_entity.pdbx_description
1 polymer ?
#
loop_
_entity_poly.entity_id
_entity_poly.type
_entity_poly.pdbx_seq_one_letter_code
_entity_poly.pdbx_strand_id
1 'polypeptide(L)'
;MEYATKLLLIVSMAAAIALETVVMARSWPELLPLTIGAFVVAAAISLAFDEVCVAVVLLFAYLMPALIVAVHGKLLLYYGTIWSAAFLGAMAPRSVRHAWAFPGRWKAPLVLWAMTIAATWPVVALRELDFTPALLNITHLASSMVGGPPPLAASWIADVAVTLGLGILWFDWLFVAFPHDERRFRQRVVAALVASWAIATAAGVYQLFGDMLFLNRGLFGSLGRASGTMIDANPFGVIAAAWGPALIAAAWLTRSRTLRVLAVCGLVASWLGLWASAARTAFATGCIASAFLVYAVWSTRLQHISRRTRTVLVGVGVIGAVCVTLAVVFLPATSGPLPRLRNTAPALSAPSVAAFFKEMWNRNGYGMVATHLIRAFPLFGVGLGSFHLVVPDYHFLLTHTIIPPDNAQNWYRHQLVENGLVGSIGWMLWVAAFAWFVLTVRPPASSRFSAIVVKGTLVALALVSLVGMPTQNIAVAVTLWTFAFWYWLLARTTGRAVHDPAPARLGRVTWAAIWMLVAVSVSGTAYAARDGLRVPQRAVTAAWPYFYGFSDVEPTLDLGRHSTVWAKRRAVAVLAPTARWVKLTVSLDALNVAKGPIDVKVWCDAALILATRVSTVQPITRYVAVRDGQTRMLVDTWVSGSVRPADYGLNDTREQGLRVEWDFVDAPPAGVGGL
;
A
#
# COMPACT_ATOMS: atom_id res chain seq x y z
N MET A 1 7.37 14.25 -29.35
CA MET A 1 7.79 13.14 -28.46
C MET A 1 7.28 13.33 -27.01
N GLU A 2 7.52 14.48 -26.37
CA GLU A 2 7.03 14.77 -25.00
C GLU A 2 5.51 14.60 -24.84
N TYR A 3 4.76 15.07 -25.82
CA TYR A 3 3.31 14.94 -25.84
C TYR A 3 2.86 13.47 -25.96
N ALA A 4 3.50 12.72 -26.86
CA ALA A 4 3.15 11.31 -27.08
C ALA A 4 3.41 10.44 -25.84
N THR A 5 4.51 10.67 -25.11
CA THR A 5 4.81 9.92 -23.88
C THR A 5 3.85 10.25 -22.75
N LYS A 6 3.39 11.50 -22.65
CA LYS A 6 2.36 11.89 -21.68
C LYS A 6 1.01 11.23 -22.00
N LEU A 7 0.63 11.24 -23.29
CA LEU A 7 -0.58 10.56 -23.74
C LEU A 7 -0.50 9.04 -23.48
N LEU A 8 0.65 8.44 -23.73
CA LEU A 8 0.87 7.03 -23.43
C LEU A 8 0.66 6.71 -21.93
N LEU A 9 1.16 7.56 -21.02
CA LEU A 9 0.90 7.37 -19.59
C LEU A 9 -0.59 7.50 -19.27
N ILE A 10 -1.30 8.50 -19.81
CA ILE A 10 -2.74 8.70 -19.59
C ILE A 10 -3.53 7.46 -20.06
N VAL A 11 -3.26 6.97 -21.27
CA VAL A 11 -3.90 5.77 -21.82
C VAL A 11 -3.57 4.53 -20.99
N SER A 12 -2.31 4.40 -20.57
CA SER A 12 -1.86 3.31 -19.73
C SER A 12 -2.58 3.32 -18.35
N MET A 13 -2.76 4.48 -17.73
CA MET A 13 -3.51 4.58 -16.46
C MET A 13 -5.00 4.29 -16.67
N ALA A 14 -5.59 4.74 -17.76
CA ALA A 14 -6.97 4.39 -18.11
C ALA A 14 -7.15 2.87 -18.30
N ALA A 15 -6.19 2.22 -18.95
CA ALA A 15 -6.19 0.77 -19.13
C ALA A 15 -6.02 0.02 -17.79
N ALA A 16 -5.17 0.53 -16.88
CA ALA A 16 -5.00 -0.05 -15.55
C ALA A 16 -6.28 0.06 -14.71
N ILE A 17 -6.92 1.23 -14.70
CA ILE A 17 -8.21 1.46 -14.02
C ILE A 17 -9.30 0.56 -14.64
N ALA A 18 -9.32 0.39 -15.95
CA ALA A 18 -10.27 -0.48 -16.63
C ALA A 18 -10.05 -1.95 -16.25
N LEU A 19 -8.82 -2.43 -16.22
CA LEU A 19 -8.49 -3.80 -15.79
C LEU A 19 -8.96 -4.04 -14.35
N GLU A 20 -8.62 -3.16 -13.43
CA GLU A 20 -9.04 -3.22 -12.03
C GLU A 20 -10.56 -3.26 -11.92
N THR A 21 -11.25 -2.36 -12.63
CA THR A 21 -12.73 -2.28 -12.65
C THR A 21 -13.35 -3.57 -13.16
N VAL A 22 -12.89 -4.12 -14.29
CA VAL A 22 -13.44 -5.35 -14.89
C VAL A 22 -13.24 -6.55 -13.97
N VAL A 23 -12.08 -6.64 -13.34
CA VAL A 23 -11.80 -7.73 -12.38
C VAL A 23 -12.72 -7.64 -11.17
N MET A 24 -12.89 -6.45 -10.61
CA MET A 24 -13.73 -6.24 -9.43
C MET A 24 -15.22 -6.27 -9.73
N ALA A 25 -15.64 -5.94 -10.95
CA ALA A 25 -17.03 -6.02 -11.38
C ALA A 25 -17.60 -7.45 -11.35
N ARG A 26 -16.76 -8.48 -11.29
CA ARG A 26 -17.20 -9.86 -11.03
C ARG A 26 -17.87 -10.04 -9.68
N SER A 27 -17.45 -9.27 -8.68
CA SER A 27 -18.01 -9.29 -7.33
C SER A 27 -18.97 -8.13 -7.07
N TRP A 28 -18.91 -7.08 -7.87
CA TRP A 28 -19.70 -5.87 -7.80
C TRP A 28 -19.97 -5.34 -9.22
N PRO A 29 -21.00 -5.84 -9.90
CA PRO A 29 -21.29 -5.51 -11.30
C PRO A 29 -21.51 -4.01 -11.56
N GLU A 30 -22.08 -3.28 -10.61
CA GLU A 30 -22.33 -1.84 -10.71
C GLU A 30 -21.06 -0.99 -10.75
N LEU A 31 -19.91 -1.56 -10.36
CA LEU A 31 -18.63 -0.84 -10.37
C LEU A 31 -18.27 -0.37 -11.77
N LEU A 32 -18.53 -1.18 -12.80
CA LEU A 32 -18.16 -0.85 -14.18
C LEU A 32 -18.88 0.41 -14.70
N PRO A 33 -20.22 0.51 -14.67
CA PRO A 33 -20.90 1.73 -15.09
C PRO A 33 -20.59 2.93 -14.19
N LEU A 34 -20.37 2.75 -12.88
CA LEU A 34 -20.00 3.82 -11.96
C LEU A 34 -18.61 4.39 -12.30
N THR A 35 -17.63 3.53 -12.58
CA THR A 35 -16.26 3.96 -12.92
C THR A 35 -16.23 4.68 -14.26
N ILE A 36 -16.89 4.14 -15.29
CA ILE A 36 -17.01 4.79 -16.59
C ILE A 36 -17.75 6.12 -16.47
N GLY A 37 -18.87 6.13 -15.76
CA GLY A 37 -19.66 7.35 -15.52
C GLY A 37 -18.85 8.42 -14.78
N ALA A 38 -18.12 8.05 -13.74
CA ALA A 38 -17.27 8.96 -12.99
C ALA A 38 -16.16 9.60 -13.88
N PHE A 39 -15.52 8.79 -14.73
CA PHE A 39 -14.52 9.30 -15.69
C PHE A 39 -15.16 10.27 -16.70
N VAL A 40 -16.25 9.86 -17.35
CA VAL A 40 -16.90 10.65 -18.41
C VAL A 40 -17.45 11.97 -17.86
N VAL A 41 -18.14 11.91 -16.73
CA VAL A 41 -18.72 13.12 -16.08
C VAL A 41 -17.60 14.06 -15.64
N ALA A 42 -16.56 13.57 -14.99
CA ALA A 42 -15.42 14.39 -14.60
C ALA A 42 -14.71 15.01 -15.80
N ALA A 43 -14.50 14.25 -16.89
CA ALA A 43 -13.89 14.76 -18.11
C ALA A 43 -14.76 15.83 -18.77
N ALA A 44 -16.07 15.61 -18.87
CA ALA A 44 -17.02 16.58 -19.46
C ALA A 44 -17.07 17.89 -18.67
N ILE A 45 -17.16 17.81 -17.33
CA ILE A 45 -17.14 19.01 -16.47
C ILE A 45 -15.80 19.73 -16.59
N SER A 46 -14.70 18.99 -16.64
CA SER A 46 -13.35 19.54 -16.73
C SER A 46 -13.09 20.27 -18.05
N LEU A 47 -13.80 19.98 -19.13
CA LEU A 47 -13.69 20.74 -20.38
C LEU A 47 -14.04 22.23 -20.20
N ALA A 48 -14.99 22.54 -19.32
CA ALA A 48 -15.46 23.91 -19.04
C ALA A 48 -14.87 24.46 -17.73
N PHE A 49 -14.68 23.61 -16.72
CA PHE A 49 -14.40 24.01 -15.33
C PHE A 49 -13.31 23.11 -14.69
N ASP A 50 -12.19 22.92 -15.36
CA ASP A 50 -11.16 21.93 -14.99
C ASP A 50 -10.67 22.04 -13.53
N GLU A 51 -10.29 23.22 -13.05
CA GLU A 51 -9.79 23.40 -11.69
C GLU A 51 -10.88 23.21 -10.64
N VAL A 52 -12.13 23.58 -10.96
CA VAL A 52 -13.26 23.34 -10.06
C VAL A 52 -13.59 21.85 -10.01
N CYS A 53 -13.59 21.19 -11.16
CA CYS A 53 -13.80 19.75 -11.24
C CYS A 53 -12.74 18.99 -10.43
N VAL A 54 -11.46 19.32 -10.61
CA VAL A 54 -10.37 18.73 -9.83
C VAL A 54 -10.54 19.02 -8.34
N ALA A 55 -10.91 20.24 -7.95
CA ALA A 55 -11.16 20.57 -6.54
C ALA A 55 -12.30 19.74 -5.93
N VAL A 56 -13.39 19.52 -6.67
CA VAL A 56 -14.49 18.63 -6.24
C VAL A 56 -14.01 17.20 -6.08
N VAL A 57 -13.25 16.66 -7.02
CA VAL A 57 -12.70 15.29 -6.91
C VAL A 57 -11.75 15.17 -5.71
N LEU A 58 -10.91 16.19 -5.46
CA LEU A 58 -10.01 16.22 -4.30
C LEU A 58 -10.76 16.29 -2.97
N LEU A 59 -11.95 16.89 -2.92
CA LEU A 59 -12.79 16.87 -1.73
C LEU A 59 -13.14 15.45 -1.29
N PHE A 60 -13.20 14.49 -2.23
CA PHE A 60 -13.48 13.07 -1.95
C PHE A 60 -12.23 12.23 -1.75
N ALA A 61 -11.03 12.79 -1.86
CA ALA A 61 -9.77 12.03 -1.82
C ALA A 61 -9.63 11.15 -0.56
N TYR A 62 -10.08 11.63 0.59
CA TYR A 62 -10.03 10.90 1.87
C TYR A 62 -11.38 10.30 2.27
N LEU A 63 -12.46 10.57 1.53
CA LEU A 63 -13.83 10.16 1.85
C LEU A 63 -14.30 8.95 1.03
N MET A 64 -13.78 8.81 -0.18
CA MET A 64 -14.23 7.80 -1.13
C MET A 64 -14.20 6.37 -0.55
N PRO A 65 -13.17 5.96 0.21
CA PRO A 65 -13.14 4.64 0.83
C PRO A 65 -14.37 4.35 1.71
N ALA A 66 -14.74 5.29 2.58
CA ALA A 66 -15.89 5.14 3.46
C ALA A 66 -17.21 5.14 2.69
N LEU A 67 -17.34 5.97 1.65
CA LEU A 67 -18.54 6.00 0.80
C LEU A 67 -18.77 4.67 0.09
N ILE A 68 -17.70 4.07 -0.47
CA ILE A 68 -17.77 2.76 -1.13
C ILE A 68 -18.21 1.68 -0.12
N VAL A 69 -17.64 1.66 1.09
CA VAL A 69 -18.04 0.71 2.12
C VAL A 69 -19.47 0.92 2.57
N ALA A 70 -19.91 2.16 2.73
CA ALA A 70 -21.29 2.47 3.13
C ALA A 70 -22.31 2.00 2.08
N VAL A 71 -22.00 2.16 0.80
CA VAL A 71 -22.91 1.78 -0.30
C VAL A 71 -22.89 0.28 -0.56
N HIS A 72 -21.74 -0.35 -0.54
CA HIS A 72 -21.58 -1.77 -0.95
C HIS A 72 -21.50 -2.75 0.22
N GLY A 73 -21.28 -2.28 1.45
CA GLY A 73 -21.22 -3.10 2.66
C GLY A 73 -20.05 -4.06 2.75
N LYS A 74 -19.19 -4.12 1.73
CA LYS A 74 -18.00 -4.99 1.68
C LYS A 74 -16.73 -4.18 1.87
N LEU A 75 -15.77 -4.77 2.58
CA LEU A 75 -14.42 -4.23 2.65
C LEU A 75 -13.76 -4.48 1.28
N LEU A 76 -13.82 -3.47 0.42
CA LEU A 76 -13.07 -3.51 -0.83
C LEU A 76 -11.62 -3.17 -0.49
N LEU A 77 -10.69 -4.07 -0.82
CA LEU A 77 -9.25 -3.83 -0.68
C LEU A 77 -8.77 -2.69 -1.58
N TYR A 78 -9.55 -2.38 -2.62
CA TYR A 78 -9.21 -1.42 -3.67
C TYR A 78 -10.31 -0.38 -3.83
N TYR A 79 -10.37 0.55 -2.94
CA TYR A 79 -11.40 1.60 -2.92
C TYR A 79 -11.03 2.86 -3.72
N GLY A 80 -9.99 2.75 -4.52
CA GLY A 80 -9.54 3.88 -5.32
C GLY A 80 -10.14 3.96 -6.72
N THR A 81 -10.73 2.89 -7.26
CA THR A 81 -11.05 2.75 -8.68
C THR A 81 -11.98 3.83 -9.23
N ILE A 82 -13.13 4.07 -8.57
CA ILE A 82 -14.08 5.12 -9.00
C ILE A 82 -13.44 6.50 -8.85
N TRP A 83 -12.78 6.74 -7.73
CA TRP A 83 -12.11 8.02 -7.48
C TRP A 83 -10.95 8.25 -8.45
N SER A 84 -10.15 7.23 -8.72
CA SER A 84 -9.03 7.28 -9.68
C SER A 84 -9.52 7.58 -11.09
N ALA A 85 -10.63 6.98 -11.50
CA ALA A 85 -11.28 7.26 -12.78
C ALA A 85 -11.76 8.72 -12.87
N ALA A 86 -12.46 9.22 -11.85
CA ALA A 86 -12.89 10.61 -11.77
C ALA A 86 -11.68 11.56 -11.78
N PHE A 87 -10.62 11.23 -11.05
CA PHE A 87 -9.42 12.05 -10.95
C PHE A 87 -8.66 12.11 -12.27
N LEU A 88 -8.49 10.96 -12.94
CA LEU A 88 -7.92 10.92 -14.29
C LEU A 88 -8.79 11.70 -15.28
N GLY A 89 -10.12 11.51 -15.26
CA GLY A 89 -11.08 12.24 -16.08
C GLY A 89 -10.99 13.75 -15.88
N ALA A 90 -10.89 14.22 -14.64
CA ALA A 90 -10.76 15.63 -14.30
C ALA A 90 -9.44 16.26 -14.81
N MET A 91 -8.34 15.49 -14.79
CA MET A 91 -7.03 15.99 -15.24
C MET A 91 -6.81 15.85 -16.76
N ALA A 92 -7.39 14.84 -17.39
CA ALA A 92 -7.09 14.45 -18.77
C ALA A 92 -7.28 15.59 -19.79
N PRO A 93 -8.40 16.36 -19.82
CA PRO A 93 -8.63 17.38 -20.84
C PRO A 93 -7.54 18.46 -20.90
N ARG A 94 -7.01 18.89 -19.74
CA ARG A 94 -5.89 19.85 -19.70
C ARG A 94 -4.56 19.13 -19.98
N SER A 95 -4.36 17.95 -19.40
CA SER A 95 -3.11 17.20 -19.56
C SER A 95 -2.80 16.83 -21.01
N VAL A 96 -3.82 16.45 -21.79
CA VAL A 96 -3.65 16.11 -23.21
C VAL A 96 -3.37 17.31 -24.12
N ARG A 97 -3.55 18.54 -23.67
CA ARG A 97 -3.28 19.75 -24.45
C ARG A 97 -1.86 20.29 -24.29
N HIS A 98 -1.13 19.80 -23.29
CA HIS A 98 0.19 20.32 -22.91
C HIS A 98 1.23 19.21 -22.89
N ALA A 99 2.44 19.50 -23.35
CA ALA A 99 3.61 18.66 -23.11
C ALA A 99 3.94 18.62 -21.61
N TRP A 100 4.91 17.79 -21.22
CA TRP A 100 5.38 17.73 -19.83
C TRP A 100 5.84 19.09 -19.31
N ALA A 101 5.25 19.55 -18.20
CA ALA A 101 5.48 20.88 -17.63
C ALA A 101 6.50 20.90 -16.49
N PHE A 102 7.11 19.77 -16.18
CA PHE A 102 8.10 19.67 -15.10
C PHE A 102 9.28 20.64 -15.30
N PRO A 103 9.85 21.19 -14.22
CA PRO A 103 11.10 21.94 -14.25
C PRO A 103 12.21 21.14 -14.94
N GLY A 104 13.09 21.85 -15.68
CA GLY A 104 14.03 21.24 -16.62
C GLY A 104 14.82 20.03 -16.11
N ARG A 105 15.43 20.14 -14.91
CA ARG A 105 16.23 19.05 -14.28
C ARG A 105 15.40 17.87 -13.75
N TRP A 106 14.09 18.04 -13.55
CA TRP A 106 13.21 16.96 -13.06
C TRP A 106 12.51 16.24 -14.21
N LYS A 107 12.47 16.85 -15.37
CA LYS A 107 11.71 16.37 -16.52
C LYS A 107 12.17 14.98 -16.98
N ALA A 108 13.45 14.80 -17.28
CA ALA A 108 13.96 13.52 -17.76
C ALA A 108 13.77 12.38 -16.74
N PRO A 109 14.13 12.55 -15.46
CA PRO A 109 13.87 11.54 -14.43
C PRO A 109 12.41 11.14 -14.29
N LEU A 110 11.51 12.13 -14.24
CA LEU A 110 10.07 11.86 -14.08
C LEU A 110 9.45 11.21 -15.31
N VAL A 111 9.85 11.66 -16.51
CA VAL A 111 9.39 11.03 -17.76
C VAL A 111 9.90 9.59 -17.86
N LEU A 112 11.16 9.35 -17.53
CA LEU A 112 11.71 7.98 -17.50
C LEU A 112 10.92 7.09 -16.54
N TRP A 113 10.68 7.56 -15.32
CA TRP A 113 9.92 6.80 -14.33
C TRP A 113 8.48 6.53 -14.78
N ALA A 114 7.78 7.56 -15.30
CA ALA A 114 6.44 7.44 -15.85
C ALA A 114 6.36 6.41 -16.98
N MET A 115 7.34 6.42 -17.90
CA MET A 115 7.37 5.48 -19.01
C MET A 115 7.71 4.06 -18.56
N THR A 116 8.60 3.91 -17.58
CA THR A 116 8.87 2.61 -16.97
C THR A 116 7.61 2.01 -16.35
N ILE A 117 6.87 2.79 -15.55
CA ILE A 117 5.59 2.33 -14.98
C ILE A 117 4.63 1.93 -16.10
N ALA A 118 4.37 2.84 -17.06
CA ALA A 118 3.39 2.63 -18.13
C ALA A 118 3.66 1.37 -18.97
N ALA A 119 4.92 1.03 -19.14
CA ALA A 119 5.35 -0.05 -20.03
C ALA A 119 5.55 -1.39 -19.29
N THR A 120 5.87 -1.39 -18.00
CA THR A 120 6.17 -2.64 -17.27
C THR A 120 4.96 -3.26 -16.59
N TRP A 121 4.02 -2.46 -16.05
CA TRP A 121 2.86 -3.03 -15.37
C TRP A 121 2.02 -3.97 -16.25
N PRO A 122 1.78 -3.72 -17.57
CA PRO A 122 1.00 -4.65 -18.38
C PRO A 122 1.68 -6.01 -18.53
N VAL A 123 3.02 -6.02 -18.64
CA VAL A 123 3.81 -7.27 -18.73
C VAL A 123 3.63 -8.10 -17.47
N VAL A 124 3.68 -7.46 -16.30
CA VAL A 124 3.53 -8.14 -15.02
C VAL A 124 2.08 -8.59 -14.80
N ALA A 125 1.11 -7.76 -15.16
CA ALA A 125 -0.31 -8.10 -15.06
C ALA A 125 -0.69 -9.27 -15.97
N LEU A 126 -0.17 -9.33 -17.20
CA LEU A 126 -0.38 -10.44 -18.12
C LEU A 126 0.16 -11.75 -17.56
N ARG A 127 1.34 -11.74 -16.91
CA ARG A 127 1.86 -12.91 -16.21
C ARG A 127 0.88 -13.47 -15.19
N GLU A 128 0.22 -12.57 -14.43
CA GLU A 128 -0.72 -12.96 -13.38
C GLU A 128 -2.10 -13.39 -13.92
N LEU A 129 -2.42 -13.07 -15.18
CA LEU A 129 -3.64 -13.55 -15.83
C LEU A 129 -3.51 -14.99 -16.34
N ASP A 130 -2.28 -15.42 -16.65
CA ASP A 130 -2.00 -16.78 -17.13
C ASP A 130 -1.87 -17.79 -15.98
N PHE A 131 -2.86 -17.77 -15.08
CA PHE A 131 -2.88 -18.63 -13.91
C PHE A 131 -3.49 -19.99 -14.20
N THR A 132 -2.69 -21.04 -14.07
CA THR A 132 -3.15 -22.41 -14.01
C THR A 132 -2.95 -23.00 -12.60
N PRO A 133 -4.01 -23.45 -11.92
CA PRO A 133 -3.91 -23.99 -10.54
C PRO A 133 -2.93 -25.16 -10.40
N ALA A 134 -2.64 -25.83 -11.51
CA ALA A 134 -1.72 -26.97 -11.57
C ALA A 134 -0.24 -26.62 -11.54
N LEU A 135 0.12 -25.37 -11.75
CA LEU A 135 1.51 -24.96 -11.79
C LEU A 135 1.91 -24.51 -10.38
N LEU A 136 2.89 -25.19 -9.80
CA LEU A 136 3.64 -24.72 -8.64
C LEU A 136 4.45 -23.49 -9.03
N ASN A 137 3.76 -22.41 -9.29
CA ASN A 137 4.35 -21.11 -9.48
C ASN A 137 4.04 -20.30 -8.23
N ILE A 138 5.06 -19.84 -7.56
CA ILE A 138 4.96 -19.04 -6.33
C ILE A 138 4.03 -17.85 -6.51
N THR A 139 4.16 -17.14 -7.63
CA THR A 139 3.35 -15.97 -7.91
C THR A 139 1.86 -16.33 -7.92
N HIS A 140 1.52 -17.48 -8.45
CA HIS A 140 0.15 -17.96 -8.48
C HIS A 140 -0.37 -18.39 -7.11
N LEU A 141 0.46 -19.03 -6.32
CA LEU A 141 0.12 -19.39 -4.94
C LEU A 141 -0.05 -18.14 -4.08
N ALA A 142 0.88 -17.18 -4.20
CA ALA A 142 0.81 -15.92 -3.48
C ALA A 142 -0.44 -15.10 -3.87
N SER A 143 -0.85 -15.08 -5.13
CA SER A 143 -2.06 -14.40 -5.56
C SER A 143 -3.31 -14.99 -4.92
N SER A 144 -3.34 -16.28 -4.66
CA SER A 144 -4.44 -16.91 -3.92
C SER A 144 -4.47 -16.52 -2.43
N MET A 145 -3.34 -16.15 -1.84
CA MET A 145 -3.27 -15.66 -0.46
C MET A 145 -3.92 -14.29 -0.25
N VAL A 146 -4.00 -13.48 -1.29
CA VAL A 146 -4.73 -12.19 -1.23
C VAL A 146 -6.25 -12.39 -1.12
N GLY A 147 -6.69 -13.64 -1.09
CA GLY A 147 -8.09 -14.01 -0.83
C GLY A 147 -8.96 -14.01 -2.08
N GLY A 148 -8.35 -14.12 -3.25
CA GLY A 148 -9.11 -14.06 -4.48
C GLY A 148 -8.60 -14.96 -5.59
N PRO A 149 -9.41 -15.11 -6.64
CA PRO A 149 -8.99 -15.77 -7.85
C PRO A 149 -7.83 -15.01 -8.52
N PRO A 150 -7.03 -15.66 -9.39
CA PRO A 150 -5.88 -15.08 -10.09
C PRO A 150 -6.08 -13.64 -10.62
N PRO A 151 -7.24 -13.29 -11.13
CA PRO A 151 -7.51 -11.93 -11.56
C PRO A 151 -7.27 -10.83 -10.52
N LEU A 152 -7.36 -11.14 -9.22
CA LEU A 152 -7.08 -10.15 -8.17
C LEU A 152 -5.60 -9.75 -8.09
N ALA A 153 -4.69 -10.65 -8.45
CA ALA A 153 -3.27 -10.31 -8.53
C ALA A 153 -3.01 -9.27 -9.62
N ALA A 154 -3.60 -9.44 -10.79
CA ALA A 154 -3.49 -8.48 -11.88
C ALA A 154 -4.12 -7.12 -11.52
N SER A 155 -5.24 -7.09 -10.78
CA SER A 155 -5.85 -5.84 -10.32
C SER A 155 -4.99 -5.12 -9.29
N TRP A 156 -4.32 -5.86 -8.40
CA TRP A 156 -3.37 -5.28 -7.45
C TRP A 156 -2.19 -4.59 -8.16
N ILE A 157 -1.63 -5.24 -9.19
CA ILE A 157 -0.57 -4.67 -10.01
C ILE A 157 -1.04 -3.39 -10.71
N ALA A 158 -2.27 -3.40 -11.23
CA ALA A 158 -2.88 -2.23 -11.84
C ALA A 158 -3.07 -1.08 -10.82
N ASP A 159 -3.56 -1.36 -9.61
CA ASP A 159 -3.73 -0.36 -8.53
C ASP A 159 -2.39 0.31 -8.14
N VAL A 160 -1.32 -0.49 -8.00
CA VAL A 160 0.02 0.05 -7.74
C VAL A 160 0.48 0.97 -8.87
N ALA A 161 0.28 0.56 -10.13
CA ALA A 161 0.61 1.38 -11.30
C ALA A 161 -0.21 2.67 -11.33
N VAL A 162 -1.52 2.60 -11.06
CA VAL A 162 -2.43 3.76 -10.97
C VAL A 162 -1.96 4.73 -9.89
N THR A 163 -1.65 4.24 -8.70
CA THR A 163 -1.18 5.09 -7.60
C THR A 163 0.08 5.88 -7.96
N LEU A 164 1.07 5.23 -8.59
CA LEU A 164 2.31 5.88 -9.02
C LEU A 164 2.09 6.80 -10.23
N GLY A 165 1.40 6.31 -11.26
CA GLY A 165 1.20 7.03 -12.49
C GLY A 165 0.30 8.26 -12.34
N LEU A 166 -0.82 8.16 -11.60
CA LEU A 166 -1.67 9.31 -11.30
C LEU A 166 -0.95 10.34 -10.43
N GLY A 167 -0.08 9.90 -9.52
CA GLY A 167 0.76 10.82 -8.75
C GLY A 167 1.66 11.69 -9.64
N ILE A 168 2.32 11.08 -10.64
CA ILE A 168 3.16 11.80 -11.60
C ILE A 168 2.32 12.73 -12.50
N LEU A 169 1.17 12.26 -13.00
CA LEU A 169 0.25 13.06 -13.80
C LEU A 169 -0.31 14.25 -13.01
N TRP A 170 -0.65 14.02 -11.73
CA TRP A 170 -1.08 15.06 -10.80
C TRP A 170 -0.01 16.13 -10.62
N PHE A 171 1.21 15.72 -10.38
CA PHE A 171 2.33 16.65 -10.21
C PHE A 171 2.55 17.50 -11.48
N ASP A 172 2.50 16.87 -12.65
CA ASP A 172 2.58 17.58 -13.93
C ASP A 172 1.41 18.55 -14.15
N TRP A 173 0.18 18.10 -13.86
CA TRP A 173 -1.02 18.93 -13.98
C TRP A 173 -0.94 20.19 -13.13
N LEU A 174 -0.38 20.09 -11.91
CA LEU A 174 -0.18 21.24 -11.03
C LEU A 174 0.74 22.31 -11.66
N PHE A 175 1.79 21.90 -12.36
CA PHE A 175 2.65 22.84 -13.09
C PHE A 175 1.95 23.52 -14.26
N VAL A 176 1.03 22.83 -14.91
CA VAL A 176 0.20 23.41 -15.98
C VAL A 176 -0.84 24.37 -15.43
N ALA A 177 -1.52 23.99 -14.34
CA ALA A 177 -2.66 24.73 -13.80
C ALA A 177 -2.26 25.97 -12.98
N PHE A 178 -1.17 25.86 -12.20
CA PHE A 178 -0.77 26.88 -11.22
C PHE A 178 0.73 27.25 -11.31
N PRO A 179 1.27 27.59 -12.48
CA PRO A 179 2.73 27.74 -12.65
C PRO A 179 3.34 28.85 -11.79
N HIS A 180 2.56 29.87 -11.40
CA HIS A 180 3.01 31.02 -10.64
C HIS A 180 1.99 31.56 -9.64
N ASP A 181 0.85 30.91 -9.46
CA ASP A 181 -0.27 31.41 -8.64
C ASP A 181 -0.47 30.53 -7.37
N GLU A 182 0.36 30.83 -6.34
CA GLU A 182 0.24 30.19 -5.04
C GLU A 182 -1.13 30.43 -4.38
N ARG A 183 -1.70 31.62 -4.52
CA ARG A 183 -2.98 31.96 -3.92
C ARG A 183 -4.12 31.11 -4.53
N ARG A 184 -4.18 31.01 -5.86
CA ARG A 184 -5.19 30.22 -6.58
C ARG A 184 -5.03 28.71 -6.29
N PHE A 185 -3.79 28.22 -6.29
CA PHE A 185 -3.46 26.85 -5.88
C PHE A 185 -4.00 26.55 -4.48
N ARG A 186 -3.71 27.40 -3.51
CA ARG A 186 -4.18 27.22 -2.14
C ARG A 186 -5.70 27.26 -2.02
N GLN A 187 -6.36 28.17 -2.76
CA GLN A 187 -7.82 28.30 -2.74
C GLN A 187 -8.53 27.12 -3.43
N ARG A 188 -7.94 26.46 -4.40
CA ARG A 188 -8.56 25.37 -5.16
C ARG A 188 -8.12 24.00 -4.65
N VAL A 189 -6.82 23.77 -4.55
CA VAL A 189 -6.26 22.46 -4.23
C VAL A 189 -6.14 22.25 -2.72
N VAL A 190 -5.43 23.16 -2.04
CA VAL A 190 -5.20 23.01 -0.60
C VAL A 190 -6.51 23.06 0.18
N ALA A 191 -7.42 23.99 -0.17
CA ALA A 191 -8.71 24.11 0.53
C ALA A 191 -9.58 22.84 0.35
N ALA A 192 -9.61 22.23 -0.85
CA ALA A 192 -10.37 21.01 -1.10
C ALA A 192 -9.81 19.83 -0.28
N LEU A 193 -8.49 19.64 -0.29
CA LEU A 193 -7.85 18.58 0.49
C LEU A 193 -7.98 18.80 2.00
N VAL A 194 -7.92 20.06 2.47
CA VAL A 194 -8.16 20.40 3.89
C VAL A 194 -9.60 20.09 4.29
N ALA A 195 -10.58 20.38 3.44
CA ALA A 195 -11.97 20.03 3.72
C ALA A 195 -12.17 18.51 3.81
N SER A 196 -11.59 17.76 2.87
CA SER A 196 -11.58 16.29 2.90
C SER A 196 -10.90 15.75 4.17
N TRP A 197 -9.74 16.32 4.51
CA TRP A 197 -9.00 16.01 5.73
C TRP A 197 -9.80 16.29 7.01
N ALA A 198 -10.52 17.41 7.05
CA ALA A 198 -11.31 17.79 8.23
C ALA A 198 -12.42 16.77 8.51
N ILE A 199 -13.12 16.31 7.47
CA ILE A 199 -14.15 15.27 7.60
C ILE A 199 -13.53 13.94 8.03
N ALA A 200 -12.43 13.51 7.39
CA ALA A 200 -11.75 12.28 7.74
C ALA A 200 -11.23 12.30 9.19
N THR A 201 -10.69 13.44 9.63
CA THR A 201 -10.18 13.60 10.99
C THR A 201 -11.33 13.65 12.00
N ALA A 202 -12.44 14.33 11.70
CA ALA A 202 -13.63 14.33 12.54
C ALA A 202 -14.19 12.91 12.74
N ALA A 203 -14.26 12.12 11.68
CA ALA A 203 -14.65 10.71 11.76
C ALA A 203 -13.67 9.91 12.64
N GLY A 204 -12.36 10.12 12.51
CA GLY A 204 -11.35 9.46 13.34
C GLY A 204 -11.41 9.87 14.82
N VAL A 205 -11.70 11.13 15.11
CA VAL A 205 -11.93 11.62 16.48
C VAL A 205 -13.23 11.02 17.05
N TYR A 206 -14.29 10.92 16.26
CA TYR A 206 -15.51 10.23 16.67
C TYR A 206 -15.26 8.73 16.94
N GLN A 207 -14.47 8.06 16.11
CA GLN A 207 -14.07 6.68 16.37
C GLN A 207 -13.32 6.53 17.71
N LEU A 208 -12.51 7.51 18.10
CA LEU A 208 -11.76 7.47 19.36
C LEU A 208 -12.65 7.63 20.59
N PHE A 209 -13.61 8.57 20.57
CA PHE A 209 -14.40 8.94 21.73
C PHE A 209 -15.85 8.39 21.72
N GLY A 210 -16.35 7.96 20.58
CA GLY A 210 -17.71 7.44 20.40
C GLY A 210 -17.71 5.96 20.04
N ASP A 211 -17.79 5.64 18.76
CA ASP A 211 -17.85 4.27 18.26
C ASP A 211 -16.65 3.95 17.36
N MET A 212 -15.72 3.14 17.85
CA MET A 212 -14.52 2.70 17.12
C MET A 212 -14.87 1.94 15.82
N LEU A 213 -16.05 1.31 15.75
CA LEU A 213 -16.50 0.55 14.59
C LEU A 213 -17.24 1.41 13.55
N PHE A 214 -17.50 2.69 13.83
CA PHE A 214 -18.10 3.61 12.87
C PHE A 214 -17.22 3.72 11.61
N LEU A 215 -17.73 3.29 10.44
CA LEU A 215 -17.03 3.18 9.17
C LEU A 215 -15.71 2.37 9.22
N ASN A 216 -15.47 1.63 10.31
CA ASN A 216 -14.19 0.96 10.62
C ASN A 216 -14.42 -0.49 11.10
N ARG A 217 -15.32 -1.20 10.44
CA ARG A 217 -15.74 -2.57 10.81
C ARG A 217 -14.72 -3.67 10.46
N GLY A 218 -13.59 -3.31 9.84
CA GLY A 218 -12.53 -4.24 9.47
C GLY A 218 -11.49 -4.47 10.56
N LEU A 219 -10.33 -4.96 10.12
CA LEU A 219 -9.18 -5.30 10.97
C LEU A 219 -8.79 -4.16 11.94
N PHE A 220 -8.77 -2.91 11.47
CA PHE A 220 -8.29 -1.81 12.31
C PHE A 220 -9.26 -1.46 13.44
N GLY A 221 -10.58 -1.53 13.19
CA GLY A 221 -11.59 -1.33 14.24
C GLY A 221 -11.49 -2.39 15.34
N SER A 222 -11.32 -3.67 14.99
CA SER A 222 -11.12 -4.75 15.97
C SER A 222 -9.81 -4.62 16.75
N LEU A 223 -8.80 -3.95 16.19
CA LEU A 223 -7.54 -3.64 16.87
C LEU A 223 -7.58 -2.34 17.68
N GLY A 224 -8.74 -1.70 17.84
CA GLY A 224 -8.90 -0.44 18.56
C GLY A 224 -8.15 0.73 17.90
N ARG A 225 -8.07 0.76 16.56
CA ARG A 225 -7.36 1.77 15.78
C ARG A 225 -8.31 2.53 14.88
N ALA A 226 -8.39 3.83 15.05
CA ALA A 226 -9.19 4.68 14.17
C ALA A 226 -8.58 4.77 12.76
N SER A 227 -9.43 4.67 11.76
CA SER A 227 -9.07 4.83 10.33
C SER A 227 -9.70 6.07 9.70
N GLY A 228 -10.46 6.86 10.46
CA GLY A 228 -11.25 7.96 9.91
C GLY A 228 -12.22 7.44 8.84
N THR A 229 -12.18 8.05 7.68
CA THR A 229 -12.93 7.62 6.50
C THR A 229 -12.06 6.80 5.51
N MET A 230 -10.81 6.49 5.86
CA MET A 230 -9.84 5.88 4.92
C MET A 230 -9.75 4.35 5.02
N ILE A 231 -10.46 3.73 5.95
CA ILE A 231 -10.51 2.27 6.22
C ILE A 231 -9.17 1.69 6.71
N ASP A 232 -8.04 2.32 6.39
CA ASP A 232 -6.72 1.96 6.90
C ASP A 232 -6.19 3.04 7.85
N ALA A 233 -5.88 2.61 9.07
CA ALA A 233 -5.41 3.49 10.14
C ALA A 233 -4.01 4.09 9.87
N ASN A 234 -3.17 3.43 9.05
CA ASN A 234 -1.82 3.93 8.77
C ASN A 234 -1.84 5.16 7.85
N PRO A 235 -2.45 5.14 6.63
CA PRO A 235 -2.56 6.33 5.81
C PRO A 235 -3.39 7.43 6.47
N PHE A 236 -4.48 7.10 7.20
CA PHE A 236 -5.24 8.08 7.96
C PHE A 236 -4.35 8.85 8.94
N GLY A 237 -3.58 8.14 9.76
CA GLY A 237 -2.70 8.76 10.73
C GLY A 237 -1.62 9.63 10.09
N VAL A 238 -1.03 9.18 8.95
CA VAL A 238 -0.02 9.95 8.21
C VAL A 238 -0.62 11.23 7.61
N ILE A 239 -1.83 11.17 7.04
CA ILE A 239 -2.54 12.35 6.53
C ILE A 239 -2.90 13.30 7.66
N ALA A 240 -3.42 12.78 8.77
CA ALA A 240 -3.67 13.60 9.96
C ALA A 240 -2.40 14.34 10.39
N ALA A 241 -1.29 13.63 10.52
CA ALA A 241 -0.01 14.20 10.93
C ALA A 241 0.55 15.24 9.94
N ALA A 242 0.41 15.03 8.66
CA ALA A 242 0.96 15.89 7.62
C ALA A 242 0.20 17.23 7.49
N TRP A 243 -1.13 17.19 7.58
CA TRP A 243 -1.94 18.38 7.41
C TRP A 243 -1.94 19.32 8.62
N GLY A 244 -1.74 18.86 9.85
CA GLY A 244 -1.74 19.72 11.03
C GLY A 244 -0.80 20.92 10.92
N PRO A 245 0.52 20.71 10.78
CA PRO A 245 1.47 21.80 10.54
C PRO A 245 1.19 22.57 9.24
N ALA A 246 0.76 21.88 8.16
CA ALA A 246 0.46 22.52 6.89
C ALA A 246 -0.72 23.50 6.95
N LEU A 247 -1.72 23.27 7.82
CA LEU A 247 -2.79 24.23 8.11
C LEU A 247 -2.24 25.54 8.65
N ILE A 248 -1.28 25.48 9.58
CA ILE A 248 -0.61 26.65 10.12
C ILE A 248 0.14 27.38 8.99
N ALA A 249 0.84 26.65 8.12
CA ALA A 249 1.52 27.24 6.98
C ALA A 249 0.55 27.97 6.03
N ALA A 250 -0.59 27.36 5.72
CA ALA A 250 -1.63 27.94 4.86
C ALA A 250 -2.27 29.19 5.49
N ALA A 251 -2.62 29.13 6.77
CA ALA A 251 -3.22 30.24 7.50
C ALA A 251 -2.24 31.41 7.66
N TRP A 252 -0.95 31.13 7.72
CA TRP A 252 0.09 32.16 7.85
C TRP A 252 0.20 33.04 6.60
N LEU A 253 -0.05 32.49 5.43
CA LEU A 253 -0.09 33.22 4.14
C LEU A 253 -1.34 34.10 4.02
N THR A 254 -2.27 34.02 4.96
CA THR A 254 -3.46 34.86 5.01
C THR A 254 -3.35 35.91 6.10
N ARG A 255 -4.07 37.03 5.97
CA ARG A 255 -4.18 38.05 7.04
C ARG A 255 -5.33 37.76 7.99
N SER A 256 -6.14 36.72 7.77
CA SER A 256 -7.33 36.42 8.58
C SER A 256 -6.95 35.84 9.94
N ARG A 257 -7.40 36.50 11.02
CA ARG A 257 -7.26 36.00 12.39
C ARG A 257 -8.07 34.72 12.61
N THR A 258 -9.27 34.66 12.05
CA THR A 258 -10.16 33.49 12.15
C THR A 258 -9.50 32.26 11.57
N LEU A 259 -8.92 32.35 10.35
CA LEU A 259 -8.24 31.20 9.73
C LEU A 259 -7.03 30.74 10.56
N ARG A 260 -6.34 31.62 11.25
CA ARG A 260 -5.24 31.23 12.14
C ARG A 260 -5.73 30.48 13.37
N VAL A 261 -6.85 30.91 13.97
CA VAL A 261 -7.47 30.19 15.10
C VAL A 261 -7.95 28.82 14.64
N LEU A 262 -8.66 28.74 13.51
CA LEU A 262 -9.10 27.46 12.94
C LEU A 262 -7.92 26.53 12.61
N ALA A 263 -6.80 27.06 12.14
CA ALA A 263 -5.61 26.25 11.89
C ALA A 263 -4.97 25.68 13.17
N VAL A 264 -5.00 26.45 14.28
CA VAL A 264 -4.56 25.93 15.60
C VAL A 264 -5.50 24.83 16.09
N CYS A 265 -6.82 25.02 16.01
CA CYS A 265 -7.79 23.96 16.31
C CYS A 265 -7.57 22.73 15.42
N GLY A 266 -7.30 22.95 14.13
CA GLY A 266 -6.95 21.90 13.19
C GLY A 266 -5.67 21.15 13.56
N LEU A 267 -4.64 21.85 14.05
CA LEU A 267 -3.41 21.21 14.55
C LEU A 267 -3.71 20.29 15.76
N VAL A 268 -4.56 20.71 16.68
CA VAL A 268 -5.00 19.88 17.81
C VAL A 268 -5.78 18.67 17.32
N ALA A 269 -6.76 18.87 16.43
CA ALA A 269 -7.53 17.78 15.84
C ALA A 269 -6.62 16.78 15.08
N SER A 270 -5.60 17.26 14.40
CA SER A 270 -4.56 16.48 13.73
C SER A 270 -3.82 15.56 14.70
N TRP A 271 -3.42 16.06 15.85
CA TRP A 271 -2.78 15.25 16.89
C TRP A 271 -3.72 14.22 17.51
N LEU A 272 -5.01 14.57 17.70
CA LEU A 272 -6.03 13.59 18.14
C LEU A 272 -6.23 12.48 17.11
N GLY A 273 -6.36 12.82 15.83
CA GLY A 273 -6.51 11.82 14.75
C GLY A 273 -5.28 10.92 14.61
N LEU A 274 -4.09 11.50 14.69
CA LEU A 274 -2.83 10.75 14.70
C LEU A 274 -2.79 9.78 15.90
N TRP A 275 -3.15 10.24 17.10
CA TRP A 275 -3.19 9.42 18.30
C TRP A 275 -4.19 8.26 18.14
N ALA A 276 -5.40 8.57 17.67
CA ALA A 276 -6.45 7.60 17.43
C ALA A 276 -6.05 6.50 16.44
N SER A 277 -5.24 6.83 15.43
CA SER A 277 -4.75 5.87 14.44
C SER A 277 -3.81 4.82 15.01
N ALA A 278 -3.18 5.08 16.15
CA ALA A 278 -2.15 4.26 16.77
C ALA A 278 -1.01 3.84 15.81
N ALA A 279 -0.75 4.62 14.75
CA ALA A 279 0.26 4.34 13.76
C ALA A 279 1.63 4.94 14.15
N ARG A 280 2.66 4.09 14.26
CA ARG A 280 4.03 4.53 14.60
C ARG A 280 4.62 5.50 13.57
N THR A 281 4.40 5.22 12.28
CA THR A 281 4.84 6.08 11.18
C THR A 281 4.15 7.45 11.21
N ALA A 282 2.86 7.49 11.52
CA ALA A 282 2.12 8.73 11.71
C ALA A 282 2.67 9.56 12.88
N PHE A 283 2.95 8.90 14.00
CA PHE A 283 3.54 9.56 15.16
C PHE A 283 4.89 10.19 14.83
N ALA A 284 5.78 9.45 14.18
CA ALA A 284 7.06 9.98 13.71
C ALA A 284 6.88 11.14 12.73
N THR A 285 5.93 11.05 11.78
CA THR A 285 5.59 12.14 10.85
C THR A 285 5.16 13.39 11.61
N GLY A 286 4.26 13.26 12.59
CA GLY A 286 3.76 14.37 13.41
C GLY A 286 4.86 15.03 14.22
N CYS A 287 5.73 14.26 14.86
CA CYS A 287 6.87 14.77 15.62
C CYS A 287 7.85 15.57 14.75
N ILE A 288 8.27 15.00 13.61
CA ILE A 288 9.22 15.65 12.70
C ILE A 288 8.61 16.93 12.10
N ALA A 289 7.37 16.85 11.57
CA ALA A 289 6.71 18.01 10.98
C ALA A 289 6.46 19.12 12.01
N SER A 290 6.10 18.77 13.26
CA SER A 290 5.95 19.73 14.36
C SER A 290 7.28 20.33 14.80
N ALA A 291 8.38 19.59 14.79
CA ALA A 291 9.71 20.14 15.06
C ALA A 291 10.09 21.22 14.04
N PHE A 292 9.77 21.01 12.76
CA PHE A 292 9.97 22.03 11.73
C PHE A 292 9.02 23.23 11.89
N LEU A 293 7.79 23.02 12.35
CA LEU A 293 6.89 24.12 12.70
C LEU A 293 7.49 24.97 13.85
N VAL A 294 7.98 24.35 14.91
CA VAL A 294 8.66 25.04 16.02
C VAL A 294 9.90 25.78 15.51
N TYR A 295 10.71 25.14 14.67
CA TYR A 295 11.86 25.77 14.04
C TYR A 295 11.46 26.97 13.16
N ALA A 296 10.36 26.86 12.40
CA ALA A 296 9.84 27.98 11.60
C ALA A 296 9.43 29.17 12.49
N VAL A 297 8.72 28.95 13.60
CA VAL A 297 8.38 29.98 14.57
C VAL A 297 9.66 30.58 15.14
N TRP A 298 10.59 29.74 15.57
CA TRP A 298 11.87 30.19 16.13
C TRP A 298 12.65 31.06 15.14
N SER A 299 12.90 30.57 13.94
CA SER A 299 13.79 31.24 12.97
C SER A 299 13.18 32.49 12.33
N THR A 300 11.86 32.66 12.38
CA THR A 300 11.19 33.80 11.70
C THR A 300 10.56 34.79 12.65
N ARG A 301 10.29 34.41 13.91
CA ARG A 301 9.57 35.24 14.88
C ARG A 301 10.36 35.53 16.17
N LEU A 302 10.98 34.48 16.72
CA LEU A 302 11.68 34.63 18.02
C LEU A 302 13.01 35.35 17.89
N GLN A 303 13.51 35.62 16.69
CA GLN A 303 14.72 36.42 16.48
C GLN A 303 14.54 37.89 16.93
N HIS A 304 13.29 38.39 16.90
CA HIS A 304 12.94 39.76 17.28
C HIS A 304 12.51 39.87 18.75
N ILE A 305 12.46 38.78 19.50
CA ILE A 305 12.09 38.77 20.92
C ILE A 305 13.35 38.88 21.78
N SER A 306 13.22 39.50 22.96
CA SER A 306 14.33 39.67 23.90
C SER A 306 15.01 38.33 24.23
N ARG A 307 16.32 38.35 24.45
CA ARG A 307 17.09 37.15 24.80
C ARG A 307 16.48 36.39 25.99
N ARG A 308 16.00 37.16 27.00
CA ARG A 308 15.37 36.60 28.22
C ARG A 308 14.07 35.86 27.90
N THR A 309 13.17 36.43 27.12
CA THR A 309 11.90 35.80 26.73
C THR A 309 12.17 34.56 25.85
N ARG A 310 13.16 34.64 24.98
CA ARG A 310 13.58 33.49 24.15
C ARG A 310 14.08 32.32 24.99
N THR A 311 14.94 32.59 25.99
CA THR A 311 15.45 31.56 26.90
C THR A 311 14.33 30.90 27.70
N VAL A 312 13.35 31.71 28.19
CA VAL A 312 12.17 31.16 28.87
C VAL A 312 11.34 30.26 27.96
N LEU A 313 11.06 30.69 26.74
CA LEU A 313 10.29 29.87 25.76
C LEU A 313 11.01 28.58 25.39
N VAL A 314 12.33 28.60 25.22
CA VAL A 314 13.13 27.37 25.00
C VAL A 314 13.06 26.48 26.24
N GLY A 315 13.23 27.02 27.42
CA GLY A 315 13.11 26.27 28.67
C GLY A 315 11.76 25.59 28.81
N VAL A 316 10.67 26.32 28.58
CA VAL A 316 9.29 25.74 28.55
C VAL A 316 9.15 24.67 27.51
N GLY A 317 9.68 24.87 26.29
CA GLY A 317 9.66 23.87 25.22
C GLY A 317 10.44 22.59 25.57
N VAL A 318 11.63 22.76 26.17
CA VAL A 318 12.44 21.61 26.63
C VAL A 318 11.74 20.87 27.77
N ILE A 319 11.21 21.60 28.75
CA ILE A 319 10.44 21.00 29.87
C ILE A 319 9.22 20.24 29.30
N GLY A 320 8.47 20.85 28.37
CA GLY A 320 7.35 20.21 27.71
C GLY A 320 7.76 18.93 26.97
N ALA A 321 8.87 18.94 26.23
CA ALA A 321 9.40 17.76 25.55
C ALA A 321 9.83 16.68 26.56
N VAL A 322 10.49 17.03 27.64
CA VAL A 322 10.85 16.10 28.73
C VAL A 322 9.60 15.52 29.38
N CYS A 323 8.59 16.35 29.72
CA CYS A 323 7.33 15.88 30.30
C CYS A 323 6.61 14.88 29.36
N VAL A 324 6.56 15.17 28.03
CA VAL A 324 5.99 14.26 27.04
C VAL A 324 6.78 12.96 26.99
N THR A 325 8.12 13.02 26.98
CA THR A 325 8.98 11.83 26.98
C THR A 325 8.78 11.00 28.23
N LEU A 326 8.72 11.62 29.40
CA LEU A 326 8.45 10.94 30.68
C LEU A 326 7.03 10.34 30.67
N ALA A 327 6.03 11.05 30.18
CA ALA A 327 4.68 10.52 30.04
C ALA A 327 4.66 9.29 29.12
N VAL A 328 5.38 9.33 27.99
CA VAL A 328 5.52 8.18 27.06
C VAL A 328 6.17 6.97 27.76
N VAL A 329 7.16 7.21 28.60
CA VAL A 329 7.92 6.14 29.26
C VAL A 329 7.19 5.58 30.48
N PHE A 330 6.62 6.43 31.31
CA PHE A 330 6.13 6.04 32.65
C PHE A 330 4.62 5.90 32.79
N LEU A 331 3.81 6.58 31.95
CA LEU A 331 2.36 6.40 32.02
C LEU A 331 1.95 5.04 31.44
N PRO A 332 1.00 4.33 32.06
CA PRO A 332 0.43 3.12 31.48
C PRO A 332 -0.28 3.47 30.18
N ALA A 333 0.33 3.09 29.07
CA ALA A 333 -0.22 3.38 27.76
C ALA A 333 -1.23 2.29 27.42
N THR A 334 -2.50 2.58 27.55
CA THR A 334 -3.62 1.69 27.20
C THR A 334 -4.15 1.97 25.79
N SER A 335 -3.81 3.11 25.20
CA SER A 335 -4.31 3.53 23.88
C SER A 335 -3.27 4.29 23.06
N GLY A 336 -3.52 4.44 21.76
CA GLY A 336 -2.68 5.22 20.85
C GLY A 336 -1.41 4.49 20.37
N PRO A 337 -0.40 5.23 19.88
CA PRO A 337 0.83 4.65 19.33
C PRO A 337 1.79 4.09 20.39
N LEU A 338 1.65 4.48 21.65
CA LEU A 338 2.61 4.18 22.72
C LEU A 338 2.73 2.67 23.04
N PRO A 339 1.64 1.88 23.18
CA PRO A 339 1.76 0.45 23.36
C PRO A 339 2.54 -0.20 22.22
N ARG A 340 2.31 0.26 21.00
CA ARG A 340 2.97 -0.27 19.82
C ARG A 340 4.44 0.16 19.71
N LEU A 341 4.80 1.34 20.20
CA LEU A 341 6.19 1.76 20.34
C LEU A 341 6.90 0.94 21.42
N ARG A 342 6.24 0.64 22.54
CA ARG A 342 6.78 -0.25 23.58
C ARG A 342 6.96 -1.67 23.08
N ASN A 343 6.05 -2.19 22.26
CA ASN A 343 6.19 -3.51 21.64
C ASN A 343 7.33 -3.56 20.57
N THR A 344 7.94 -2.42 20.23
CA THR A 344 9.23 -2.38 19.54
C THR A 344 10.42 -2.35 20.50
N ALA A 345 10.19 -2.36 21.80
CA ALA A 345 11.23 -2.40 22.82
C ALA A 345 12.21 -3.58 22.72
N PRO A 346 11.84 -4.79 22.20
CA PRO A 346 12.84 -5.82 21.91
C PRO A 346 13.95 -5.32 20.97
N ALA A 347 13.61 -4.45 19.99
CA ALA A 347 14.63 -3.81 19.16
C ALA A 347 15.46 -2.79 19.96
N LEU A 348 14.86 -2.09 20.93
CA LEU A 348 15.58 -1.14 21.81
C LEU A 348 16.43 -1.86 22.87
N SER A 349 16.08 -3.10 23.24
CA SER A 349 16.88 -3.96 24.12
C SER A 349 17.91 -4.80 23.37
N ALA A 350 18.09 -4.57 22.07
CA ALA A 350 19.08 -5.26 21.26
C ALA A 350 20.48 -5.11 21.86
N PRO A 351 21.28 -6.18 21.91
CA PRO A 351 22.58 -6.19 22.60
C PRO A 351 23.61 -5.28 21.92
N SER A 352 23.33 -4.76 20.75
CA SER A 352 24.19 -3.83 20.03
C SER A 352 23.40 -2.93 19.08
N VAL A 353 23.98 -1.79 18.72
CA VAL A 353 23.45 -0.87 17.70
C VAL A 353 23.24 -1.58 16.36
N ALA A 354 24.17 -2.48 16.00
CA ALA A 354 24.06 -3.27 14.77
C ALA A 354 22.85 -4.23 14.82
N ALA A 355 22.59 -4.88 15.95
CA ALA A 355 21.42 -5.74 16.15
C ALA A 355 20.13 -4.93 16.08
N PHE A 356 20.09 -3.72 16.65
CA PHE A 356 18.96 -2.80 16.52
C PHE A 356 18.65 -2.46 15.05
N PHE A 357 19.67 -2.06 14.28
CA PHE A 357 19.47 -1.75 12.85
C PHE A 357 19.10 -2.98 12.03
N LYS A 358 19.61 -4.14 12.36
CA LYS A 358 19.23 -5.42 11.72
C LYS A 358 17.77 -5.74 11.97
N GLU A 359 17.28 -5.59 13.19
CA GLU A 359 15.87 -5.81 13.54
C GLU A 359 14.96 -4.80 12.86
N MET A 360 15.32 -3.52 12.88
CA MET A 360 14.62 -2.46 12.18
C MET A 360 14.59 -2.70 10.66
N TRP A 361 15.66 -3.26 10.11
CA TRP A 361 15.73 -3.62 8.70
C TRP A 361 14.84 -4.83 8.38
N ASN A 362 14.88 -5.88 9.19
CA ASN A 362 14.12 -7.11 8.96
C ASN A 362 12.63 -6.94 9.16
N ARG A 363 12.21 -6.18 10.14
CA ARG A 363 10.83 -5.78 10.39
C ARG A 363 9.80 -6.88 10.08
N ASN A 364 9.68 -7.85 10.98
CA ASN A 364 8.78 -9.01 10.86
C ASN A 364 9.07 -9.93 9.65
N GLY A 365 10.32 -9.97 9.18
CA GLY A 365 10.71 -10.83 8.05
C GLY A 365 10.61 -10.17 6.67
N TYR A 366 9.80 -9.15 6.47
CA TYR A 366 9.64 -8.49 5.16
C TYR A 366 10.93 -7.92 4.61
N GLY A 367 11.80 -7.38 5.48
CA GLY A 367 13.09 -6.85 5.10
C GLY A 367 14.09 -7.92 4.67
N MET A 368 14.05 -9.07 5.30
CA MET A 368 14.87 -10.22 4.96
C MET A 368 14.51 -10.73 3.55
N VAL A 369 13.22 -10.94 3.29
CA VAL A 369 12.71 -11.34 1.97
C VAL A 369 13.08 -10.32 0.91
N ALA A 370 12.86 -9.03 1.19
CA ALA A 370 13.21 -7.97 0.25
C ALA A 370 14.70 -7.97 -0.10
N THR A 371 15.57 -8.16 0.90
CA THR A 371 17.03 -8.26 0.68
C THR A 371 17.39 -9.48 -0.16
N HIS A 372 16.74 -10.62 0.09
CA HIS A 372 16.91 -11.83 -0.72
C HIS A 372 16.52 -11.60 -2.18
N LEU A 373 15.34 -11.03 -2.40
CA LEU A 373 14.82 -10.76 -3.75
C LEU A 373 15.66 -9.72 -4.51
N ILE A 374 16.16 -8.67 -3.85
CA ILE A 374 17.09 -7.70 -4.48
C ILE A 374 18.35 -8.42 -4.98
N ARG A 375 18.88 -9.37 -4.20
CA ARG A 375 20.07 -10.14 -4.59
C ARG A 375 19.79 -11.13 -5.72
N ALA A 376 18.60 -11.75 -5.70
CA ALA A 376 18.19 -12.71 -6.71
C ALA A 376 17.83 -12.04 -8.06
N PHE A 377 17.23 -10.85 -8.01
CA PHE A 377 16.71 -10.11 -9.17
C PHE A 377 17.21 -8.65 -9.21
N PRO A 378 18.54 -8.41 -9.24
CA PRO A 378 19.09 -7.07 -9.01
C PRO A 378 18.78 -6.06 -10.11
N LEU A 379 18.66 -6.47 -11.36
CA LEU A 379 18.56 -5.57 -12.51
C LEU A 379 17.12 -5.11 -12.76
N PHE A 380 16.16 -6.03 -12.79
CA PHE A 380 14.77 -5.76 -13.21
C PHE A 380 13.74 -6.01 -12.12
N GLY A 381 14.18 -6.52 -10.96
CA GLY A 381 13.30 -6.80 -9.83
C GLY A 381 12.32 -7.94 -10.09
N VAL A 382 11.33 -8.04 -9.21
CA VAL A 382 10.27 -9.06 -9.30
C VAL A 382 9.05 -8.61 -10.12
N GLY A 383 9.04 -7.36 -10.54
CA GLY A 383 7.93 -6.72 -11.24
C GLY A 383 7.09 -5.83 -10.32
N LEU A 384 6.55 -4.76 -10.90
CA LEU A 384 5.73 -3.77 -10.21
C LEU A 384 4.50 -4.43 -9.56
N GLY A 385 4.26 -4.18 -8.27
CA GLY A 385 3.16 -4.77 -7.48
C GLY A 385 3.37 -6.23 -7.06
N SER A 386 4.42 -6.91 -7.55
CA SER A 386 4.61 -8.35 -7.29
C SER A 386 5.16 -8.68 -5.92
N PHE A 387 5.88 -7.77 -5.26
CA PHE A 387 6.46 -8.05 -3.94
C PHE A 387 5.40 -8.48 -2.93
N HIS A 388 4.26 -7.77 -2.90
CA HIS A 388 3.13 -8.10 -2.04
C HIS A 388 2.62 -9.54 -2.26
N LEU A 389 2.64 -10.00 -3.51
CA LEU A 389 2.15 -11.31 -3.90
C LEU A 389 3.13 -12.43 -3.55
N VAL A 390 4.43 -12.18 -3.67
CA VAL A 390 5.45 -13.23 -3.52
C VAL A 390 6.08 -13.30 -2.13
N VAL A 391 5.90 -12.28 -1.30
CA VAL A 391 6.58 -12.20 0.00
C VAL A 391 6.24 -13.36 0.94
N PRO A 392 4.98 -13.86 1.03
CA PRO A 392 4.68 -14.99 1.90
C PRO A 392 5.45 -16.26 1.52
N ASP A 393 5.54 -16.52 0.22
CA ASP A 393 6.17 -17.72 -0.31
C ASP A 393 7.68 -17.69 -0.07
N TYR A 394 8.32 -16.55 -0.38
CA TYR A 394 9.76 -16.41 -0.13
C TYR A 394 10.11 -16.34 1.36
N HIS A 395 9.21 -15.79 2.20
CA HIS A 395 9.39 -15.87 3.64
C HIS A 395 9.36 -17.32 4.13
N PHE A 396 8.40 -18.10 3.64
CA PHE A 396 8.31 -19.52 3.95
C PHE A 396 9.57 -20.29 3.50
N LEU A 397 10.08 -20.00 2.30
CA LEU A 397 11.33 -20.61 1.83
C LEU A 397 12.53 -20.34 2.72
N LEU A 398 12.58 -19.15 3.32
CA LEU A 398 13.72 -18.71 4.13
C LEU A 398 13.62 -19.12 5.60
N THR A 399 12.39 -19.28 6.12
CA THR A 399 12.12 -19.42 7.57
C THR A 399 11.22 -20.58 7.94
N HIS A 400 10.57 -21.22 6.96
CA HIS A 400 9.51 -22.22 7.16
C HIS A 400 8.29 -21.70 7.94
N THR A 401 8.13 -20.37 8.02
CA THR A 401 6.95 -19.72 8.62
C THR A 401 6.22 -18.88 7.59
N ILE A 402 4.90 -18.80 7.71
CA ILE A 402 4.04 -18.02 6.80
C ILE A 402 3.81 -16.63 7.40
N ILE A 403 3.99 -15.60 6.59
CA ILE A 403 3.58 -14.23 6.93
C ILE A 403 2.49 -13.76 5.94
N PRO A 404 1.59 -12.85 6.37
CA PRO A 404 0.59 -12.32 5.46
C PRO A 404 1.23 -11.53 4.31
N PRO A 405 0.55 -11.44 3.15
CA PRO A 405 0.96 -10.55 2.08
C PRO A 405 1.01 -9.11 2.59
N ASP A 406 2.13 -8.45 2.40
CA ASP A 406 2.32 -7.03 2.75
C ASP A 406 3.50 -6.46 1.94
N ASN A 407 3.74 -5.19 2.11
CA ASN A 407 4.84 -4.47 1.45
C ASN A 407 6.19 -4.68 2.16
N ALA A 408 7.27 -4.21 1.54
CA ALA A 408 8.64 -4.33 2.10
C ALA A 408 8.88 -3.46 3.35
N GLN A 409 7.87 -2.78 3.89
CA GLN A 409 7.93 -1.91 5.08
C GLN A 409 9.01 -0.80 5.00
N ASN A 410 9.43 -0.47 3.80
CA ASN A 410 10.35 0.60 3.44
C ASN A 410 10.12 0.92 1.96
N TRP A 411 9.70 2.14 1.64
CA TRP A 411 9.30 2.51 0.29
C TRP A 411 10.47 2.39 -0.72
N TYR A 412 11.64 2.85 -0.37
CA TYR A 412 12.81 2.83 -1.27
C TYR A 412 13.24 1.40 -1.60
N ARG A 413 13.28 0.55 -0.59
CA ARG A 413 13.59 -0.87 -0.73
C ARG A 413 12.51 -1.59 -1.55
N HIS A 414 11.24 -1.25 -1.32
CA HIS A 414 10.11 -1.82 -2.05
C HIS A 414 10.19 -1.50 -3.55
N GLN A 415 10.42 -0.22 -3.88
CA GLN A 415 10.61 0.18 -5.27
C GLN A 415 11.81 -0.52 -5.92
N LEU A 416 12.89 -0.71 -5.18
CA LEU A 416 14.08 -1.40 -5.69
C LEU A 416 13.83 -2.90 -5.90
N VAL A 417 13.10 -3.56 -4.99
CA VAL A 417 12.71 -4.98 -5.15
C VAL A 417 11.86 -5.17 -6.38
N GLU A 418 10.87 -4.29 -6.57
CA GLU A 418 9.90 -4.46 -7.65
C GLU A 418 10.46 -4.08 -9.03
N ASN A 419 11.21 -2.99 -9.10
CA ASN A 419 11.68 -2.45 -10.38
C ASN A 419 13.14 -2.81 -10.70
N GLY A 420 13.89 -3.33 -9.73
CA GLY A 420 15.33 -3.53 -9.84
C GLY A 420 16.09 -2.23 -10.03
N LEU A 421 17.39 -2.31 -10.28
CA LEU A 421 18.25 -1.14 -10.50
C LEU A 421 17.85 -0.35 -11.75
N VAL A 422 17.61 -1.04 -12.87
CA VAL A 422 17.33 -0.41 -14.16
C VAL A 422 15.99 0.34 -14.12
N GLY A 423 14.91 -0.32 -13.67
CA GLY A 423 13.59 0.31 -13.56
C GLY A 423 13.52 1.41 -12.49
N SER A 424 14.47 1.42 -11.55
CA SER A 424 14.55 2.40 -10.47
C SER A 424 15.29 3.68 -10.83
N ILE A 425 16.03 3.74 -11.93
CA ILE A 425 16.85 4.90 -12.31
C ILE A 425 16.04 6.20 -12.30
N GLY A 426 14.83 6.17 -12.88
CA GLY A 426 13.98 7.35 -13.00
C GLY A 426 13.61 7.95 -11.64
N TRP A 427 13.05 7.16 -10.74
CA TRP A 427 12.66 7.65 -9.42
C TRP A 427 13.86 8.01 -8.54
N MET A 428 14.98 7.26 -8.63
CA MET A 428 16.19 7.56 -7.86
C MET A 428 16.77 8.92 -8.23
N LEU A 429 16.89 9.20 -9.52
CA LEU A 429 17.37 10.50 -10.01
C LEU A 429 16.42 11.63 -9.61
N TRP A 430 15.08 11.39 -9.70
CA TRP A 430 14.12 12.40 -9.27
C TRP A 430 14.21 12.68 -7.77
N VAL A 431 14.22 11.63 -6.92
CA VAL A 431 14.34 11.79 -5.47
C VAL A 431 15.61 12.54 -5.10
N ALA A 432 16.75 12.20 -5.73
CA ALA A 432 18.01 12.90 -5.50
C ALA A 432 17.94 14.38 -5.91
N ALA A 433 17.42 14.67 -7.10
CA ALA A 433 17.29 16.04 -7.60
C ALA A 433 16.29 16.87 -6.77
N PHE A 434 15.20 16.25 -6.32
CA PHE A 434 14.19 16.92 -5.48
C PHE A 434 14.73 17.14 -4.05
N ALA A 435 15.38 16.15 -3.46
CA ALA A 435 16.02 16.29 -2.16
C ALA A 435 17.08 17.39 -2.19
N TRP A 436 17.91 17.44 -3.22
CA TRP A 436 18.88 18.52 -3.42
C TRP A 436 18.18 19.88 -3.47
N PHE A 437 17.09 20.00 -4.23
CA PHE A 437 16.30 21.24 -4.28
C PHE A 437 15.75 21.62 -2.90
N VAL A 438 15.14 20.69 -2.18
CA VAL A 438 14.57 20.92 -0.84
C VAL A 438 15.65 21.33 0.16
N LEU A 439 16.85 20.79 0.07
CA LEU A 439 17.95 21.08 1.01
C LEU A 439 18.65 22.40 0.70
N THR A 440 18.83 22.75 -0.58
CA THR A 440 19.69 23.86 -0.98
C THR A 440 18.97 25.17 -1.25
N VAL A 441 17.70 25.12 -1.69
CA VAL A 441 16.97 26.34 -2.03
C VAL A 441 16.54 27.08 -0.77
N ARG A 442 16.80 28.39 -0.78
CA ARG A 442 16.40 29.31 0.29
C ARG A 442 15.14 30.07 -0.12
N PRO A 443 14.00 29.81 0.53
CA PRO A 443 12.77 30.53 0.26
C PRO A 443 12.90 32.02 0.58
N PRO A 444 12.18 32.88 -0.17
CA PRO A 444 12.12 34.30 0.11
C PRO A 444 11.51 34.61 1.49
N ALA A 445 11.84 35.78 2.05
CA ALA A 445 11.41 36.18 3.38
C ALA A 445 9.88 36.14 3.56
N SER A 446 9.11 36.49 2.53
CA SER A 446 7.64 36.56 2.54
C SER A 446 6.97 35.18 2.71
N SER A 447 7.57 34.11 2.17
CA SER A 447 7.05 32.74 2.23
C SER A 447 7.87 31.83 3.16
N ARG A 448 8.96 32.34 3.75
CA ARG A 448 9.96 31.54 4.49
C ARG A 448 9.35 30.68 5.59
N PHE A 449 8.43 31.23 6.39
CA PHE A 449 7.74 30.49 7.44
C PHE A 449 7.02 29.25 6.87
N SER A 450 6.11 29.48 5.93
CA SER A 450 5.29 28.42 5.33
C SER A 450 6.15 27.42 4.57
N ALA A 451 7.20 27.87 3.88
CA ALA A 451 8.13 27.00 3.19
C ALA A 451 8.91 26.08 4.14
N ILE A 452 9.35 26.58 5.31
CA ILE A 452 10.01 25.74 6.33
C ILE A 452 9.06 24.64 6.84
N VAL A 453 7.81 24.99 7.10
CA VAL A 453 6.81 24.03 7.59
C VAL A 453 6.50 22.96 6.54
N VAL A 454 6.23 23.36 5.29
CA VAL A 454 5.98 22.41 4.19
C VAL A 454 7.21 21.55 3.91
N LYS A 455 8.42 22.12 3.96
CA LYS A 455 9.68 21.38 3.90
C LYS A 455 9.75 20.32 5.01
N GLY A 456 9.40 20.69 6.24
CA GLY A 456 9.37 19.76 7.37
C GLY A 456 8.44 18.58 7.15
N THR A 457 7.27 18.80 6.59
CA THR A 457 6.32 17.73 6.24
C THR A 457 6.88 16.81 5.14
N LEU A 458 7.53 17.37 4.10
CA LEU A 458 8.17 16.58 3.06
C LEU A 458 9.33 15.73 3.61
N VAL A 459 10.17 16.32 4.48
CA VAL A 459 11.25 15.61 5.15
C VAL A 459 10.69 14.49 6.04
N ALA A 460 9.62 14.77 6.77
CA ALA A 460 8.95 13.77 7.61
C ALA A 460 8.46 12.59 6.76
N LEU A 461 7.75 12.85 5.67
CA LEU A 461 7.27 11.81 4.76
C LEU A 461 8.42 11.00 4.13
N ALA A 462 9.51 11.65 3.74
CA ALA A 462 10.69 10.98 3.20
C ALA A 462 11.37 10.07 4.24
N LEU A 463 11.53 10.55 5.47
CA LEU A 463 12.16 9.77 6.56
C LEU A 463 11.29 8.60 7.01
N VAL A 464 9.96 8.79 7.16
CA VAL A 464 9.10 7.67 7.54
C VAL A 464 8.94 6.64 6.42
N SER A 465 9.22 7.02 5.16
CA SER A 465 9.31 6.08 4.03
C SER A 465 10.49 5.12 4.12
N LEU A 466 11.48 5.38 4.99
CA LEU A 466 12.54 4.41 5.34
C LEU A 466 12.05 3.28 6.26
N VAL A 467 10.93 3.50 6.97
CA VAL A 467 10.38 2.54 7.95
C VAL A 467 8.91 2.24 7.72
N GLY A 468 8.39 2.56 6.57
CA GLY A 468 7.00 2.33 6.16
C GLY A 468 6.76 2.60 4.70
N MET A 469 5.49 2.48 4.29
CA MET A 469 5.04 2.71 2.91
C MET A 469 3.84 3.69 2.90
N PRO A 470 4.01 4.93 3.38
CA PRO A 470 2.87 5.85 3.49
C PRO A 470 2.24 6.17 2.13
N THR A 471 3.04 6.24 1.06
CA THR A 471 2.60 6.58 -0.30
C THR A 471 2.10 5.38 -1.12
N GLN A 472 1.97 4.21 -0.53
CA GLN A 472 1.26 3.08 -1.16
C GLN A 472 -0.24 3.38 -1.32
N ASN A 473 -0.79 4.22 -0.47
CA ASN A 473 -2.16 4.70 -0.61
C ASN A 473 -2.18 5.94 -1.51
N ILE A 474 -3.05 5.94 -2.53
CA ILE A 474 -3.14 7.00 -3.54
C ILE A 474 -3.42 8.39 -2.92
N ALA A 475 -4.22 8.46 -1.86
CA ALA A 475 -4.53 9.71 -1.16
C ALA A 475 -3.29 10.33 -0.50
N VAL A 476 -2.42 9.49 0.08
CA VAL A 476 -1.13 9.93 0.64
C VAL A 476 -0.16 10.31 -0.47
N ALA A 477 -0.15 9.57 -1.58
CA ALA A 477 0.66 9.90 -2.76
C ALA A 477 0.28 11.29 -3.33
N VAL A 478 -1.01 11.53 -3.54
CA VAL A 478 -1.53 12.85 -3.98
C VAL A 478 -1.14 13.96 -3.00
N THR A 479 -1.23 13.70 -1.69
CA THR A 479 -0.80 14.64 -0.65
C THR A 479 0.68 14.97 -0.74
N LEU A 480 1.55 13.95 -0.91
CA LEU A 480 3.00 14.15 -1.09
C LEU A 480 3.31 15.04 -2.31
N TRP A 481 2.71 14.72 -3.47
CA TRP A 481 2.92 15.49 -4.68
C TRP A 481 2.39 16.92 -4.58
N THR A 482 1.27 17.10 -3.86
CA THR A 482 0.72 18.43 -3.57
C THR A 482 1.69 19.25 -2.70
N PHE A 483 2.26 18.67 -1.65
CA PHE A 483 3.26 19.36 -0.83
C PHE A 483 4.57 19.62 -1.59
N ALA A 484 5.00 18.71 -2.44
CA ALA A 484 6.17 18.90 -3.28
C ALA A 484 6.00 20.11 -4.22
N PHE A 485 4.84 20.21 -4.87
CA PHE A 485 4.50 21.34 -5.69
C PHE A 485 4.34 22.63 -4.87
N TRP A 486 3.68 22.57 -3.72
CA TRP A 486 3.52 23.75 -2.85
C TRP A 486 4.85 24.29 -2.37
N TYR A 487 5.77 23.43 -1.95
CA TYR A 487 7.12 23.85 -1.59
C TYR A 487 7.83 24.54 -2.76
N TRP A 488 7.69 24.01 -3.97
CA TRP A 488 8.26 24.61 -5.17
C TRP A 488 7.69 26.02 -5.41
N LEU A 489 6.36 26.22 -5.30
CA LEU A 489 5.73 27.54 -5.41
C LEU A 489 6.26 28.52 -4.37
N LEU A 490 6.30 28.10 -3.10
CA LEU A 490 6.76 28.92 -1.99
C LEU A 490 8.25 29.31 -2.11
N ALA A 491 9.05 28.44 -2.70
CA ALA A 491 10.47 28.69 -2.94
C ALA A 491 10.75 29.72 -4.04
N ARG A 492 9.77 30.01 -4.92
CA ARG A 492 9.91 30.88 -6.10
C ARG A 492 9.31 32.29 -5.95
N THR A 493 8.54 32.58 -4.92
CA THR A 493 7.70 33.80 -4.80
C THR A 493 8.46 35.12 -4.62
N THR A 494 9.65 35.27 -5.14
CA THR A 494 10.25 36.61 -5.29
C THR A 494 10.76 36.82 -6.71
N GLY A 495 10.38 37.94 -7.31
CA GLY A 495 10.64 38.41 -8.65
C GLY A 495 12.09 38.55 -9.16
N ARG A 496 13.01 37.85 -8.55
CA ARG A 496 14.22 37.41 -9.24
C ARG A 496 13.88 36.03 -9.79
N ALA A 497 13.57 36.00 -11.08
CA ALA A 497 13.70 34.80 -11.86
C ALA A 497 15.02 34.14 -11.43
N VAL A 498 14.93 33.10 -10.55
CA VAL A 498 15.89 32.03 -10.73
C VAL A 498 15.67 31.69 -12.20
N HIS A 499 16.65 32.02 -13.04
CA HIS A 499 16.62 31.64 -14.44
C HIS A 499 16.41 30.11 -14.43
N ASP A 500 15.13 29.70 -14.38
CA ASP A 500 14.79 28.40 -14.91
C ASP A 500 15.07 28.58 -16.39
N PRO A 501 16.10 27.93 -16.90
CA PRO A 501 16.24 27.87 -18.35
C PRO A 501 14.85 27.42 -18.84
N ALA A 502 14.33 28.13 -19.83
CA ALA A 502 13.08 27.79 -20.49
C ALA A 502 12.95 26.27 -20.56
N PRO A 503 11.79 25.67 -20.26
CA PRO A 503 11.68 24.23 -20.03
C PRO A 503 12.51 23.50 -21.07
N ALA A 504 13.65 22.97 -20.63
CA ALA A 504 14.65 22.45 -21.56
C ALA A 504 13.96 21.34 -22.34
N ARG A 505 13.71 21.59 -23.63
CA ARG A 505 13.24 20.51 -24.51
C ARG A 505 14.27 19.39 -24.35
N LEU A 506 13.83 18.22 -24.00
CA LEU A 506 14.70 17.05 -23.90
C LEU A 506 15.41 16.89 -25.24
N GLY A 507 16.75 16.93 -25.21
CA GLY A 507 17.55 16.73 -26.41
C GLY A 507 17.31 15.34 -27.01
N ARG A 508 17.61 15.17 -28.29
CA ARG A 508 17.46 13.86 -28.98
C ARG A 508 18.19 12.74 -28.24
N VAL A 509 19.36 13.01 -27.69
CA VAL A 509 20.15 12.05 -26.91
C VAL A 509 19.42 11.64 -25.62
N THR A 510 18.84 12.60 -24.89
CA THR A 510 18.09 12.31 -23.67
C THR A 510 16.85 11.45 -23.97
N TRP A 511 16.15 11.74 -25.07
CA TRP A 511 15.02 10.92 -25.50
C TRP A 511 15.46 9.51 -25.90
N ALA A 512 16.56 9.38 -26.64
CA ALA A 512 17.11 8.07 -26.98
C ALA A 512 17.48 7.28 -25.72
N ALA A 513 18.11 7.92 -24.73
CA ALA A 513 18.47 7.28 -23.46
C ALA A 513 17.20 6.84 -22.67
N ILE A 514 16.16 7.69 -22.60
CA ILE A 514 14.88 7.32 -21.96
C ILE A 514 14.28 6.09 -22.62
N TRP A 515 14.13 6.10 -23.95
CA TRP A 515 13.54 4.96 -24.67
C TRP A 515 14.39 3.71 -24.60
N MET A 516 15.72 3.84 -24.61
CA MET A 516 16.61 2.70 -24.40
C MET A 516 16.42 2.09 -23.02
N LEU A 517 16.39 2.90 -21.95
CA LEU A 517 16.18 2.43 -20.58
C LEU A 517 14.78 1.81 -20.43
N VAL A 518 13.75 2.37 -21.04
CA VAL A 518 12.40 1.79 -21.06
C VAL A 518 12.41 0.45 -21.79
N ALA A 519 13.01 0.36 -22.96
CA ALA A 519 13.09 -0.88 -23.72
C ALA A 519 13.86 -1.97 -22.94
N VAL A 520 14.98 -1.62 -22.31
CA VAL A 520 15.75 -2.53 -21.44
C VAL A 520 14.93 -2.96 -20.23
N SER A 521 14.20 -2.04 -19.57
CA SER A 521 13.32 -2.35 -18.44
C SER A 521 12.19 -3.30 -18.86
N VAL A 522 11.52 -3.03 -19.98
CA VAL A 522 10.44 -3.88 -20.49
C VAL A 522 10.95 -5.26 -20.86
N SER A 523 12.03 -5.34 -21.65
CA SER A 523 12.61 -6.61 -22.07
C SER A 523 13.12 -7.43 -20.90
N GLY A 524 13.78 -6.78 -19.94
CA GLY A 524 14.26 -7.42 -18.72
C GLY A 524 13.13 -7.88 -17.80
N THR A 525 12.07 -7.06 -17.64
CA THR A 525 10.88 -7.45 -16.90
C THR A 525 10.16 -8.61 -17.58
N ALA A 526 10.04 -8.59 -18.91
CA ALA A 526 9.45 -9.70 -19.68
C ALA A 526 10.27 -10.99 -19.54
N TYR A 527 11.60 -10.88 -19.59
CA TYR A 527 12.49 -12.02 -19.34
C TYR A 527 12.32 -12.57 -17.91
N ALA A 528 12.36 -11.71 -16.89
CA ALA A 528 12.13 -12.11 -15.50
C ALA A 528 10.72 -12.70 -15.30
N ALA A 529 9.71 -12.15 -15.97
CA ALA A 529 8.35 -12.66 -15.91
C ALA A 529 8.20 -14.02 -16.58
N ARG A 530 8.93 -14.27 -17.70
CA ARG A 530 8.90 -15.55 -18.44
C ARG A 530 9.44 -16.71 -17.62
N ASP A 531 10.61 -16.53 -17.00
CA ASP A 531 11.24 -17.61 -16.23
C ASP A 531 10.58 -17.83 -14.89
N GLY A 532 9.68 -16.91 -14.54
CA GLY A 532 8.87 -16.96 -13.35
C GLY A 532 9.70 -16.79 -12.08
N LEU A 533 9.09 -16.23 -11.09
CA LEU A 533 9.53 -16.32 -9.71
C LEU A 533 9.31 -17.78 -9.28
N ARG A 534 10.11 -18.69 -9.79
CA ARG A 534 9.99 -20.12 -9.47
C ARG A 534 10.67 -20.37 -8.14
N VAL A 535 9.94 -20.97 -7.23
CA VAL A 535 10.55 -21.53 -6.03
C VAL A 535 11.54 -22.58 -6.48
N PRO A 536 12.83 -22.50 -6.06
CA PRO A 536 13.73 -23.62 -6.26
C PRO A 536 13.05 -24.88 -5.67
N GLN A 537 12.95 -25.92 -6.48
CA GLN A 537 12.22 -27.14 -6.11
C GLN A 537 12.68 -27.82 -4.80
N ARG A 538 13.83 -27.39 -4.24
CA ARG A 538 14.41 -27.94 -3.03
C ARG A 538 13.82 -27.44 -1.72
N ALA A 539 12.93 -26.44 -1.75
CA ALA A 539 12.63 -25.69 -0.54
C ALA A 539 11.37 -26.11 0.21
N VAL A 540 10.46 -26.88 -0.42
CA VAL A 540 9.31 -27.42 0.31
C VAL A 540 9.74 -28.75 0.93
N THR A 541 9.93 -28.75 2.24
CA THR A 541 10.28 -29.96 2.99
C THR A 541 9.02 -30.68 3.44
N ALA A 542 9.13 -32.01 3.62
CA ALA A 542 8.04 -32.81 4.19
C ALA A 542 7.56 -32.32 5.56
N ALA A 543 8.42 -31.58 6.28
CA ALA A 543 8.11 -31.07 7.62
C ALA A 543 7.07 -29.92 7.64
N TRP A 544 6.85 -29.21 6.52
CA TRP A 544 5.86 -28.14 6.46
C TRP A 544 5.12 -28.14 5.12
N PRO A 545 4.14 -29.06 4.96
CA PRO A 545 3.40 -29.19 3.70
C PRO A 545 2.37 -28.07 3.49
N TYR A 546 2.00 -27.33 4.53
CA TYR A 546 0.97 -26.29 4.44
C TYR A 546 1.50 -25.04 3.77
N PHE A 547 1.12 -24.83 2.56
CA PHE A 547 1.63 -23.74 1.77
C PHE A 547 0.78 -22.48 1.93
N TYR A 548 -0.54 -22.65 1.98
CA TYR A 548 -1.46 -21.52 1.99
C TYR A 548 -2.83 -21.92 2.54
N GLY A 549 -3.51 -20.95 3.18
CA GLY A 549 -4.93 -21.03 3.50
C GLY A 549 -5.31 -21.97 4.67
N PHE A 550 -4.33 -22.52 5.34
CA PHE A 550 -4.56 -23.28 6.58
C PHE A 550 -4.53 -22.36 7.80
N SER A 551 -5.26 -22.73 8.85
CA SER A 551 -5.10 -22.11 10.15
C SER A 551 -3.77 -22.54 10.76
N ASP A 552 -3.31 -21.80 11.78
CA ASP A 552 -2.10 -22.14 12.49
C ASP A 552 -2.18 -23.58 13.00
N VAL A 553 -1.08 -24.32 12.84
CA VAL A 553 -0.96 -25.69 13.26
C VAL A 553 -1.15 -25.76 14.78
N GLU A 554 -2.00 -26.63 15.24
CA GLU A 554 -2.13 -26.87 16.66
C GLU A 554 -0.81 -27.46 17.20
N PRO A 555 -0.28 -26.97 18.34
CA PRO A 555 1.03 -27.38 18.84
C PRO A 555 1.18 -28.86 19.11
N THR A 556 0.07 -29.59 19.18
CA THR A 556 -0.02 -31.02 19.50
C THR A 556 0.04 -31.92 18.27
N LEU A 557 0.09 -31.35 17.06
CA LEU A 557 0.10 -32.16 15.84
C LEU A 557 1.49 -32.69 15.53
N ASP A 558 1.62 -34.00 15.46
CA ASP A 558 2.80 -34.68 14.93
C ASP A 558 2.90 -34.42 13.41
N LEU A 559 3.70 -33.43 13.05
CA LEU A 559 3.89 -32.96 11.68
C LEU A 559 4.53 -33.99 10.75
N GLY A 560 4.89 -35.14 11.23
CA GLY A 560 5.63 -36.14 10.44
C GLY A 560 4.77 -37.12 9.66
N ARG A 561 3.62 -37.54 10.16
CA ARG A 561 2.81 -38.62 9.57
C ARG A 561 1.32 -38.34 9.49
N HIS A 562 0.75 -37.72 10.48
CA HIS A 562 -0.65 -37.34 10.55
C HIS A 562 -0.76 -35.84 10.77
N SER A 563 -1.44 -35.17 9.86
CA SER A 563 -1.70 -33.75 9.99
C SER A 563 -3.17 -33.47 9.77
N THR A 564 -3.84 -33.06 10.84
CA THR A 564 -5.22 -32.56 10.76
C THR A 564 -5.18 -31.06 10.93
N VAL A 565 -5.63 -30.33 9.93
CA VAL A 565 -5.63 -28.86 9.93
C VAL A 565 -6.91 -28.32 9.35
N TRP A 566 -7.33 -27.18 9.85
CA TRP A 566 -8.44 -26.43 9.25
C TRP A 566 -7.98 -25.64 8.06
N ALA A 567 -8.50 -25.97 6.89
CA ALA A 567 -8.44 -25.14 5.71
C ALA A 567 -9.49 -24.02 5.78
N LYS A 568 -9.15 -22.84 5.30
CA LYS A 568 -10.09 -21.77 5.02
C LYS A 568 -10.95 -22.12 3.80
N ARG A 569 -11.60 -21.14 3.17
CA ARG A 569 -12.37 -21.40 1.93
C ARG A 569 -11.54 -21.99 0.82
N ARG A 570 -10.27 -21.66 0.74
CA ARG A 570 -9.29 -22.26 -0.15
C ARG A 570 -7.99 -22.48 0.59
N ALA A 571 -7.39 -23.63 0.39
CA ALA A 571 -6.10 -23.95 0.97
C ALA A 571 -5.29 -24.86 0.05
N VAL A 572 -3.97 -24.68 0.10
CA VAL A 572 -3.03 -25.44 -0.71
C VAL A 572 -1.96 -26.06 0.18
N ALA A 573 -1.74 -27.35 0.02
CA ALA A 573 -0.63 -28.08 0.61
C ALA A 573 0.27 -28.66 -0.47
N VAL A 574 1.58 -28.72 -0.19
CA VAL A 574 2.56 -29.39 -1.04
C VAL A 574 3.10 -30.56 -0.25
N LEU A 575 2.64 -31.76 -0.59
CA LEU A 575 3.04 -32.99 0.06
C LEU A 575 4.36 -33.50 -0.55
N ALA A 576 5.20 -34.11 0.29
CA ALA A 576 6.35 -34.92 -0.14
C ALA A 576 5.99 -36.38 0.05
N PRO A 577 5.56 -37.10 -1.00
CA PRO A 577 5.12 -38.49 -0.89
C PRO A 577 6.24 -39.38 -0.35
N THR A 578 5.89 -40.20 0.65
CA THR A 578 6.79 -41.22 1.24
C THR A 578 6.36 -42.65 0.94
N ALA A 579 5.17 -42.81 0.32
CA ALA A 579 4.64 -44.11 -0.10
C ALA A 579 3.92 -43.99 -1.45
N ARG A 580 3.46 -45.10 -2.01
CA ARG A 580 2.85 -45.14 -3.35
C ARG A 580 1.47 -44.52 -3.45
N TRP A 581 0.81 -44.28 -2.33
CA TRP A 581 -0.52 -43.70 -2.30
C TRP A 581 -0.62 -42.61 -1.22
N VAL A 582 -1.38 -41.58 -1.49
CA VAL A 582 -1.84 -40.59 -0.52
C VAL A 582 -3.28 -40.91 -0.16
N LYS A 583 -3.52 -41.17 1.12
CA LYS A 583 -4.86 -41.22 1.70
C LYS A 583 -5.24 -39.82 2.13
N LEU A 584 -6.22 -39.22 1.50
CA LEU A 584 -6.74 -37.89 1.83
C LEU A 584 -8.13 -38.01 2.45
N THR A 585 -8.32 -37.47 3.65
CA THR A 585 -9.60 -37.43 4.34
C THR A 585 -10.02 -35.99 4.56
N VAL A 586 -11.24 -35.64 4.17
CA VAL A 586 -11.81 -34.30 4.35
C VAL A 586 -13.13 -34.40 5.10
N SER A 587 -13.40 -33.43 5.99
CA SER A 587 -14.65 -33.35 6.74
C SER A 587 -15.03 -31.90 7.02
N LEU A 588 -16.30 -31.67 7.32
CA LEU A 588 -16.83 -30.38 7.78
C LEU A 588 -17.08 -30.40 9.27
N ASP A 589 -17.02 -29.23 9.92
CA ASP A 589 -17.50 -29.06 11.28
C ASP A 589 -19.03 -29.03 11.34
N ALA A 590 -19.57 -29.31 12.50
CA ALA A 590 -21.00 -29.20 12.80
C ALA A 590 -21.55 -27.79 12.54
N LEU A 591 -20.81 -26.75 12.86
CA LEU A 591 -21.17 -25.36 12.59
C LEU A 591 -21.25 -25.05 11.08
N ASN A 592 -20.37 -25.63 10.29
CA ASN A 592 -20.42 -25.50 8.82
C ASN A 592 -21.67 -26.16 8.26
N VAL A 593 -21.97 -27.39 8.69
CA VAL A 593 -23.11 -28.17 8.26
C VAL A 593 -24.44 -27.53 8.69
N ALA A 594 -24.48 -26.92 9.86
CA ALA A 594 -25.68 -26.20 10.36
C ALA A 594 -26.09 -25.02 9.49
N LYS A 595 -25.17 -24.41 8.71
CA LYS A 595 -25.49 -23.35 7.74
C LYS A 595 -26.12 -23.87 6.44
N GLY A 596 -26.11 -25.13 6.22
CA GLY A 596 -26.61 -25.78 4.99
C GLY A 596 -25.52 -26.52 4.22
N PRO A 597 -25.92 -27.19 3.13
CA PRO A 597 -24.98 -27.96 2.33
C PRO A 597 -23.86 -27.09 1.73
N ILE A 598 -22.61 -27.54 1.81
CA ILE A 598 -21.41 -26.86 1.32
C ILE A 598 -20.83 -27.64 0.14
N ASP A 599 -20.54 -26.95 -0.95
CA ASP A 599 -19.82 -27.53 -2.07
C ASP A 599 -18.34 -27.64 -1.73
N VAL A 600 -17.77 -28.84 -1.88
CA VAL A 600 -16.36 -29.15 -1.61
C VAL A 600 -15.72 -29.62 -2.91
N LYS A 601 -14.58 -29.07 -3.24
CA LYS A 601 -13.73 -29.47 -4.35
C LYS A 601 -12.30 -29.69 -3.87
N VAL A 602 -11.69 -30.78 -4.31
CA VAL A 602 -10.29 -31.08 -4.01
C VAL A 602 -9.59 -31.54 -5.29
N TRP A 603 -8.43 -30.97 -5.53
CA TRP A 603 -7.56 -31.33 -6.64
C TRP A 603 -6.23 -31.88 -6.10
N CYS A 604 -5.69 -32.86 -6.78
CA CYS A 604 -4.31 -33.29 -6.64
C CYS A 604 -3.61 -33.12 -7.99
N ASP A 605 -2.53 -32.33 -8.03
CA ASP A 605 -1.75 -32.05 -9.25
C ASP A 605 -2.63 -31.69 -10.46
N ALA A 606 -3.61 -30.81 -10.29
CA ALA A 606 -4.61 -30.45 -11.29
C ALA A 606 -5.74 -31.46 -11.56
N ALA A 607 -5.62 -32.71 -11.14
CA ALA A 607 -6.70 -33.67 -11.26
C ALA A 607 -7.76 -33.40 -10.18
N LEU A 608 -9.00 -33.21 -10.58
CA LEU A 608 -10.13 -33.07 -9.66
C LEU A 608 -10.45 -34.45 -9.06
N ILE A 609 -10.11 -34.66 -7.79
CA ILE A 609 -10.29 -35.95 -7.11
C ILE A 609 -11.56 -36.02 -6.28
N LEU A 610 -12.13 -34.89 -5.94
CA LEU A 610 -13.39 -34.78 -5.22
C LEU A 610 -14.15 -33.53 -5.67
N ALA A 611 -15.39 -33.69 -6.09
CA ALA A 611 -16.35 -32.62 -6.26
C ALA A 611 -17.70 -33.13 -5.72
N THR A 612 -18.13 -32.59 -4.58
CA THR A 612 -19.34 -33.08 -3.93
C THR A 612 -19.99 -32.00 -3.08
N ARG A 613 -21.26 -32.13 -2.84
CA ARG A 613 -22.02 -31.31 -1.91
C ARG A 613 -22.15 -32.05 -0.59
N VAL A 614 -21.59 -31.50 0.46
CA VAL A 614 -21.51 -32.11 1.79
C VAL A 614 -22.54 -31.47 2.71
N SER A 615 -23.39 -32.29 3.31
CA SER A 615 -24.45 -31.91 4.24
C SER A 615 -24.31 -32.60 5.61
N THR A 616 -23.23 -33.34 5.82
CA THR A 616 -22.96 -34.08 7.05
C THR A 616 -21.53 -33.90 7.53
N VAL A 617 -21.27 -34.20 8.79
CA VAL A 617 -19.92 -34.17 9.37
C VAL A 617 -19.10 -35.42 9.04
N GLN A 618 -19.68 -36.40 8.32
CA GLN A 618 -19.02 -37.65 8.00
C GLN A 618 -17.77 -37.39 7.11
N PRO A 619 -16.62 -37.97 7.49
CA PRO A 619 -15.40 -37.83 6.69
C PRO A 619 -15.53 -38.51 5.34
N ILE A 620 -14.98 -37.88 4.32
CA ILE A 620 -14.86 -38.41 2.96
C ILE A 620 -13.39 -38.70 2.71
N THR A 621 -13.08 -39.97 2.43
CA THR A 621 -11.70 -40.41 2.15
C THR A 621 -11.53 -40.70 0.65
N ARG A 622 -10.36 -40.31 0.11
CA ARG A 622 -9.90 -40.62 -1.25
C ARG A 622 -8.46 -41.14 -1.21
N TYR A 623 -8.14 -42.04 -2.10
CA TYR A 623 -6.79 -42.57 -2.30
C TYR A 623 -6.30 -42.13 -3.67
N VAL A 624 -5.14 -41.49 -3.71
CA VAL A 624 -4.54 -40.93 -4.91
C VAL A 624 -3.19 -41.60 -5.13
N ALA A 625 -2.99 -42.19 -6.32
CA ALA A 625 -1.71 -42.82 -6.66
C ALA A 625 -0.62 -41.74 -6.82
N VAL A 626 0.52 -42.02 -6.25
CA VAL A 626 1.75 -41.21 -6.44
C VAL A 626 2.44 -41.76 -7.70
N ARG A 627 2.80 -40.85 -8.60
CA ARG A 627 3.53 -41.25 -9.84
C ARG A 627 4.95 -41.70 -9.48
N ASP A 628 5.47 -42.63 -10.24
CA ASP A 628 6.86 -43.09 -10.05
C ASP A 628 7.84 -41.90 -10.17
N GLY A 629 8.69 -41.78 -9.16
CA GLY A 629 9.64 -40.66 -9.10
C GLY A 629 9.07 -39.30 -8.70
N GLN A 630 7.77 -39.23 -8.37
CA GLN A 630 7.16 -37.99 -7.90
C GLN A 630 7.63 -37.63 -6.50
N THR A 631 8.35 -36.53 -6.37
CA THR A 631 8.87 -36.02 -5.10
C THR A 631 7.94 -34.99 -4.45
N ARG A 632 6.89 -34.59 -5.16
CA ARG A 632 5.93 -33.55 -4.71
C ARG A 632 4.55 -33.79 -5.27
N MET A 633 3.53 -33.51 -4.46
CA MET A 633 2.13 -33.53 -4.83
C MET A 633 1.45 -32.28 -4.31
N LEU A 634 0.79 -31.55 -5.18
CA LEU A 634 -0.01 -30.40 -4.81
C LEU A 634 -1.42 -30.85 -4.44
N VAL A 635 -1.90 -30.49 -3.25
CA VAL A 635 -3.29 -30.66 -2.84
C VAL A 635 -3.93 -29.28 -2.71
N ASP A 636 -4.90 -28.99 -3.56
CA ASP A 636 -5.68 -27.75 -3.53
C ASP A 636 -7.12 -28.08 -3.08
N THR A 637 -7.61 -27.35 -2.08
CA THR A 637 -8.94 -27.53 -1.51
C THR A 637 -9.75 -26.26 -1.62
N TRP A 638 -11.02 -26.41 -1.96
CA TRP A 638 -11.94 -25.27 -2.04
C TRP A 638 -13.31 -25.67 -1.46
N VAL A 639 -13.92 -24.74 -0.72
CA VAL A 639 -15.28 -24.85 -0.20
C VAL A 639 -16.09 -23.58 -0.44
N SER A 640 -17.39 -23.74 -0.70
CA SER A 640 -18.30 -22.62 -0.96
C SER A 640 -18.60 -21.78 0.29
N GLY A 641 -18.35 -22.30 1.50
CA GLY A 641 -18.63 -21.63 2.76
C GLY A 641 -17.60 -21.92 3.85
N SER A 642 -17.49 -21.02 4.82
CA SER A 642 -16.67 -21.16 6.01
C SER A 642 -17.36 -20.55 7.20
N VAL A 643 -16.96 -20.91 8.41
CA VAL A 643 -17.45 -20.35 9.68
C VAL A 643 -16.28 -19.84 10.52
N ARG A 644 -16.56 -18.92 11.40
CA ARG A 644 -15.70 -18.56 12.53
C ARG A 644 -16.46 -18.93 13.80
N PRO A 645 -15.98 -19.86 14.61
CA PRO A 645 -16.68 -20.25 15.84
C PRO A 645 -16.92 -19.08 16.80
N ALA A 646 -16.05 -18.06 16.79
CA ALA A 646 -16.25 -16.85 17.59
C ALA A 646 -17.54 -16.09 17.23
N ASP A 647 -18.01 -16.15 15.99
CA ASP A 647 -19.27 -15.54 15.57
C ASP A 647 -20.51 -16.24 16.20
N TYR A 648 -20.29 -17.39 16.84
CA TYR A 648 -21.29 -18.22 17.56
C TYR A 648 -21.02 -18.31 19.06
N GLY A 649 -20.20 -17.40 19.60
CA GLY A 649 -19.90 -17.34 21.02
C GLY A 649 -18.85 -18.34 21.53
N LEU A 650 -18.13 -19.01 20.62
CA LEU A 650 -17.01 -19.90 20.97
C LEU A 650 -15.68 -19.14 20.95
N ASN A 651 -14.69 -19.61 21.71
CA ASN A 651 -13.40 -18.92 21.85
C ASN A 651 -12.42 -19.14 20.67
N ASP A 652 -12.88 -19.62 19.51
CA ASP A 652 -12.04 -19.84 18.35
C ASP A 652 -12.31 -18.80 17.27
N THR A 653 -11.32 -17.95 17.01
CA THR A 653 -11.38 -16.84 16.01
C THR A 653 -10.94 -17.27 14.61
N ARG A 654 -10.48 -18.51 14.43
CA ARG A 654 -9.99 -19.03 13.15
C ARG A 654 -11.13 -19.21 12.17
N GLU A 655 -10.86 -18.91 10.90
CA GLU A 655 -11.78 -19.27 9.81
C GLU A 655 -11.65 -20.76 9.52
N GLN A 656 -12.75 -21.50 9.65
CA GLN A 656 -12.83 -22.94 9.45
C GLN A 656 -13.73 -23.24 8.22
N GLY A 657 -13.12 -23.71 7.16
CA GLY A 657 -13.83 -24.16 5.95
C GLY A 657 -13.89 -25.68 5.89
N LEU A 658 -12.74 -26.32 5.77
CA LEU A 658 -12.62 -27.78 5.58
C LEU A 658 -11.55 -28.31 6.54
N ARG A 659 -11.84 -29.39 7.23
CA ARG A 659 -10.84 -30.16 7.96
C ARG A 659 -10.18 -31.11 6.98
N VAL A 660 -8.86 -31.08 6.87
CA VAL A 660 -8.07 -31.88 5.95
C VAL A 660 -7.07 -32.70 6.71
N GLU A 661 -7.01 -33.99 6.38
CA GLU A 661 -6.07 -34.96 6.95
C GLU A 661 -5.49 -35.78 5.81
N TRP A 662 -4.21 -36.06 5.84
CA TRP A 662 -3.55 -36.97 4.88
C TRP A 662 -2.59 -37.91 5.58
N ASP A 663 -2.41 -39.07 4.92
CA ASP A 663 -1.44 -40.07 5.29
C ASP A 663 -0.86 -40.72 4.03
N PHE A 664 0.33 -41.29 4.12
CA PHE A 664 0.96 -42.02 3.03
C PHE A 664 0.86 -43.52 3.29
N VAL A 665 0.31 -44.25 2.33
CA VAL A 665 0.05 -45.68 2.43
C VAL A 665 0.60 -46.43 1.23
N ASP A 666 1.00 -47.70 1.41
CA ASP A 666 1.55 -48.50 0.32
C ASP A 666 0.48 -49.01 -0.63
N ALA A 667 -0.72 -49.20 -0.13
CA ALA A 667 -1.87 -49.63 -0.92
C ALA A 667 -3.20 -49.14 -0.29
N PRO A 668 -4.23 -48.83 -1.11
CA PRO A 668 -5.57 -48.61 -0.60
C PRO A 668 -6.15 -49.89 -0.01
N PRO A 669 -7.12 -49.80 0.91
CA PRO A 669 -7.83 -50.97 1.42
C PRO A 669 -8.48 -51.79 0.32
N ALA A 670 -8.55 -53.11 0.49
CA ALA A 670 -9.18 -53.98 -0.51
C ALA A 670 -10.66 -53.58 -0.76
N GLY A 671 -11.04 -53.42 -2.05
CA GLY A 671 -12.38 -52.99 -2.46
C GLY A 671 -12.57 -51.45 -2.57
N VAL A 672 -11.58 -50.66 -2.22
CA VAL A 672 -11.62 -49.20 -2.46
C VAL A 672 -10.84 -48.89 -3.72
N GLY A 673 -11.55 -48.40 -4.77
CA GLY A 673 -10.92 -47.96 -6.00
C GLY A 673 -10.00 -46.74 -5.72
N GLY A 674 -8.70 -46.84 -6.11
CA GLY A 674 -7.80 -45.70 -6.17
C GLY A 674 -8.03 -44.88 -7.45
N LEU A 675 -7.79 -43.52 -7.38
CA LEU A 675 -7.80 -42.62 -8.52
C LEU A 675 -6.40 -42.45 -9.09
#